data_6fc6f1d00aff651b402f6b4f94a038ba
#
_entry.id   6fc6f1d00aff651b402f6b4f94a038ba
#
_cell.length_a   1.000
_cell.length_b   1.000
_cell.length_c   1.000
_cell.angle_alpha   90.00
_cell.angle_beta   90.00
_cell.angle_gamma   90.00
#
_symmetry.space_group_name_H-M   'P 1'
#
loop_
_entity.id
_entity.type
_entity.pdbx_description
1 polymer ?
#
loop_
_entity_poly.entity_id
_entity_poly.type
_entity_poly.pdbx_seq_one_letter_code
_entity_poly.pdbx_strand_id
1 'polypeptide(L)'
;MIKNKLFMLLIPLLLCGTGLFAQNAAVRGIVTGSPDGKPIAGASVVVKGSVRGTTTDASGAYTVAAGTGDVLVISFLGYKPQEVPVAGRTAVDVELQEDAELVEEVIVIGYGTMKKSDLTGSVASVKASDVTQVSAGSIDKLLQGRVAGLTVIDNSNDSPEGSVTMRVRGISSINGSNSPLVVVDGVPMGDAGNLTSVNPNIIESVEVLKDASATAIYGSRGANGVIMITTKNGQKDHRNVWFSGKVGVGVFSDRLDYWRDPVQMARLENEAYENGGAEGPYTGKIWSDGTYYPSIAEIESGAWPFRTKWADHVFRTSVTQDYSVGIEGSGEKNRYYVSLGYYDGEGMQYKDDFEKYTVDMSYDHQVARNINLKTKAGFVRGFRTYNNGTSYGRNPLWPVYNGDGSYFKSQPKDYGNPVMVNNEIKNESDNMSGYALVKADWTIIPGLIMSVSGNARAEQRRSAYFNPPLYTLAGDNYNGEGGNSESTYVNLTGDAYLTYNKTIGDHTFSAMLGGSYENSVSRGSSITGRGFSNAALKDEVVSGADKVITSTSRSQEILASGFTRLNYTFKNRYLVTFTARADGASKFAKGHRWGFFPSGAVSWKLEEEPWIKSLGFFDQLKLRASYGVSGNQGISPYQTFERFGFDYYWSGGKEYTVYGIGYQDGREGLGNRFVTYAGMANHELTWEKTAQMDIGLDLSIFRGRLNVTLDYYIKKTTDLLRKQYLPPSTGFDTVWVNDGEIRNKGFEVAVTGRIVSTKDWNFSATGIFSLNRNKVVSIGTAENSGATVDANGICYTQYGGSVYNDAFLNVLAIGYPVNSFYGYMVNGIIQTPQGDGSSPNTRPGELNYVCLL
;
A
#
# COMPACT_ATOMS: atom_id res chain seq x y z
N MET A 1 -5.74 -34.68 4.41
CA MET A 1 -6.45 -34.91 5.66
C MET A 1 -5.52 -35.40 6.80
N ILE A 2 -4.30 -34.88 6.92
CA ILE A 2 -3.33 -35.24 8.01
C ILE A 2 -2.56 -34.01 8.54
N LYS A 3 -2.89 -32.78 8.16
CA LYS A 3 -2.15 -31.55 8.59
C LYS A 3 -2.64 -30.89 9.88
N ASN A 4 -3.76 -31.27 10.47
CA ASN A 4 -4.38 -30.55 11.60
C ASN A 4 -4.14 -31.12 13.00
N LYS A 5 -3.16 -32.01 13.25
CA LYS A 5 -2.99 -32.62 14.58
C LYS A 5 -1.71 -32.25 15.34
N LEU A 6 -0.85 -31.37 14.80
CA LEU A 6 0.40 -31.03 15.48
C LEU A 6 0.36 -29.74 16.32
N PHE A 7 -0.66 -28.89 16.16
CA PHE A 7 -0.76 -27.62 16.88
C PHE A 7 -1.45 -27.68 18.25
N MET A 8 -2.13 -28.78 18.57
CA MET A 8 -2.88 -28.92 19.85
C MET A 8 -2.06 -29.51 21.01
N LEU A 9 -0.77 -29.82 20.83
CA LEU A 9 0.02 -30.53 21.86
C LEU A 9 1.07 -29.68 22.61
N LEU A 10 1.12 -28.36 22.37
CA LEU A 10 2.09 -27.46 23.01
C LEU A 10 1.53 -26.59 24.16
N ILE A 11 0.26 -26.65 24.47
CA ILE A 11 -0.39 -25.78 25.47
C ILE A 11 -0.27 -26.28 26.95
N PRO A 12 -0.07 -27.55 27.28
CA PRO A 12 -0.11 -27.97 28.70
C PRO A 12 1.23 -27.93 29.47
N LEU A 13 2.34 -27.47 28.91
CA LEU A 13 3.64 -27.61 29.60
C LEU A 13 4.14 -26.38 30.35
N LEU A 14 3.36 -25.34 30.56
CA LEU A 14 3.78 -24.07 31.17
C LEU A 14 3.11 -23.73 32.51
N LEU A 15 2.47 -24.67 33.17
CA LEU A 15 1.73 -24.41 34.42
C LEU A 15 2.14 -25.35 35.57
N CYS A 16 3.42 -25.38 35.96
CA CYS A 16 3.84 -25.89 37.26
C CYS A 16 5.15 -25.25 37.73
N GLY A 17 5.02 -24.19 38.50
CA GLY A 17 6.13 -23.55 39.23
C GLY A 17 5.57 -22.94 40.52
N THR A 18 5.47 -23.71 41.59
CA THR A 18 5.11 -23.22 42.92
C THR A 18 6.32 -22.59 43.58
N GLY A 19 6.33 -21.27 43.71
CA GLY A 19 7.33 -20.51 44.47
C GLY A 19 6.87 -20.22 45.92
N LEU A 20 7.73 -20.42 46.86
CA LEU A 20 7.59 -20.11 48.27
C LEU A 20 7.28 -18.63 48.52
N PHE A 21 6.25 -18.34 49.28
CA PHE A 21 5.81 -17.00 49.65
C PHE A 21 6.51 -16.55 50.96
N ALA A 22 7.30 -15.46 50.86
CA ALA A 22 7.59 -14.63 52.02
C ALA A 22 6.36 -13.79 52.35
N GLN A 23 5.92 -13.73 53.61
CA GLN A 23 4.75 -12.95 54.04
C GLN A 23 5.06 -11.45 53.90
N ASN A 24 4.52 -10.82 52.90
CA ASN A 24 4.48 -9.36 52.76
C ASN A 24 3.19 -8.84 53.40
N ALA A 25 3.28 -7.73 54.16
CA ALA A 25 2.11 -7.07 54.73
C ALA A 25 1.26 -6.42 53.62
N ALA A 26 -0.04 -6.44 53.74
CA ALA A 26 -0.93 -5.76 52.81
C ALA A 26 -0.93 -4.25 53.14
N VAL A 27 -0.47 -3.46 52.17
CA VAL A 27 -0.52 -1.97 52.20
C VAL A 27 -1.78 -1.54 51.46
N ARG A 28 -2.55 -0.65 52.07
CA ARG A 28 -3.80 -0.09 51.53
C ARG A 28 -3.68 1.40 51.36
N GLY A 29 -4.51 2.03 50.54
CA GLY A 29 -4.58 3.48 50.39
C GLY A 29 -5.59 3.90 49.37
N ILE A 30 -5.79 5.22 49.25
CA ILE A 30 -6.67 5.84 48.25
C ILE A 30 -5.80 6.73 47.36
N VAL A 31 -6.03 6.64 46.06
CA VAL A 31 -5.41 7.54 45.08
C VAL A 31 -6.44 8.58 44.65
N THR A 32 -6.08 9.86 44.80
CA THR A 32 -6.91 11.00 44.42
C THR A 32 -6.18 11.89 43.43
N GLY A 33 -6.89 12.70 42.66
CA GLY A 33 -6.37 13.67 41.72
C GLY A 33 -6.36 15.09 42.28
N SER A 34 -5.28 15.84 42.06
CA SER A 34 -5.20 17.29 42.35
C SER A 34 -5.55 18.05 41.04
N PRO A 35 -6.34 19.20 41.08
CA PRO A 35 -6.75 19.92 42.27
C PRO A 35 -8.17 19.60 42.81
N ASP A 36 -8.90 18.62 42.19
CA ASP A 36 -10.32 18.39 42.50
C ASP A 36 -10.53 17.37 43.64
N GLY A 37 -9.46 16.70 44.12
CA GLY A 37 -9.51 15.73 45.23
C GLY A 37 -10.33 14.49 44.94
N LYS A 38 -10.77 14.25 43.71
CA LYS A 38 -11.59 13.12 43.35
C LYS A 38 -10.80 11.80 43.31
N PRO A 39 -11.41 10.68 43.74
CA PRO A 39 -10.74 9.40 43.66
C PRO A 39 -10.49 8.96 42.21
N ILE A 40 -9.29 8.44 41.96
CA ILE A 40 -8.89 7.95 40.63
C ILE A 40 -9.08 6.45 40.58
N ALA A 41 -10.04 5.98 39.82
CA ALA A 41 -10.27 4.56 39.54
C ALA A 41 -9.35 4.06 38.42
N GLY A 42 -8.79 2.85 38.57
CA GLY A 42 -7.93 2.25 37.56
C GLY A 42 -6.48 2.75 37.57
N ALA A 43 -6.05 3.55 38.55
CA ALA A 43 -4.67 3.92 38.72
C ALA A 43 -3.82 2.68 39.00
N SER A 44 -2.70 2.55 38.32
CA SER A 44 -1.74 1.47 38.54
C SER A 44 -0.90 1.74 39.78
N VAL A 45 -0.83 0.79 40.69
CA VAL A 45 0.00 0.82 41.90
C VAL A 45 0.93 -0.39 41.85
N VAL A 46 2.22 -0.16 41.62
CA VAL A 46 3.23 -1.21 41.44
C VAL A 46 4.35 -1.04 42.44
N VAL A 47 4.85 -2.12 42.99
CA VAL A 47 6.07 -2.10 43.84
C VAL A 47 7.29 -1.99 42.94
N LYS A 48 8.07 -0.91 43.08
CA LYS A 48 9.24 -0.58 42.25
C LYS A 48 10.19 -1.76 42.12
N GLY A 49 10.55 -2.11 40.89
CA GLY A 49 11.47 -3.23 40.61
C GLY A 49 10.90 -4.62 40.81
N SER A 50 9.55 -4.78 40.96
CA SER A 50 8.89 -6.07 41.09
C SER A 50 7.67 -6.18 40.19
N VAL A 51 7.18 -7.41 39.95
CA VAL A 51 5.92 -7.69 39.22
C VAL A 51 4.68 -7.58 40.11
N ARG A 52 4.86 -7.19 41.40
CA ARG A 52 3.75 -7.02 42.35
C ARG A 52 3.08 -5.69 42.14
N GLY A 53 1.80 -5.71 41.81
CA GLY A 53 1.04 -4.50 41.63
C GLY A 53 -0.46 -4.78 41.68
N THR A 54 -1.24 -3.72 41.70
CA THR A 54 -2.72 -3.73 41.66
C THR A 54 -3.20 -2.47 40.95
N THR A 55 -4.51 -2.39 40.72
CA THR A 55 -5.16 -1.17 40.24
C THR A 55 -6.17 -0.70 41.28
N THR A 56 -6.40 0.62 41.33
CA THR A 56 -7.41 1.20 42.20
C THR A 56 -8.83 0.86 41.75
N ASP A 57 -9.72 0.65 42.68
CA ASP A 57 -11.15 0.43 42.44
C ASP A 57 -11.92 1.74 42.14
N ALA A 58 -13.25 1.66 42.03
CA ALA A 58 -14.11 2.83 41.73
C ALA A 58 -14.07 3.95 42.80
N SER A 59 -13.63 3.65 44.00
CA SER A 59 -13.44 4.61 45.09
C SER A 59 -11.99 5.13 45.18
N GLY A 60 -11.12 4.77 44.23
CA GLY A 60 -9.69 5.07 44.22
C GLY A 60 -8.90 4.21 45.23
N ALA A 61 -9.53 3.23 45.88
CA ALA A 61 -8.88 2.42 46.89
C ALA A 61 -8.06 1.28 46.27
N TYR A 62 -6.92 0.97 46.89
CA TYR A 62 -6.06 -0.14 46.46
C TYR A 62 -5.55 -0.98 47.65
N THR A 63 -5.18 -2.19 47.36
CA THR A 63 -4.47 -3.07 48.29
C THR A 63 -3.36 -3.79 47.54
N VAL A 64 -2.10 -3.62 47.99
CA VAL A 64 -0.92 -4.26 47.37
C VAL A 64 -0.03 -4.92 48.44
N ALA A 65 0.53 -6.06 48.13
CA ALA A 65 1.50 -6.73 49.02
C ALA A 65 2.87 -6.08 48.88
N ALA A 66 3.29 -5.34 49.89
CA ALA A 66 4.57 -4.63 49.89
C ALA A 66 5.29 -4.75 51.27
N GLY A 67 6.61 -4.76 51.23
CA GLY A 67 7.48 -4.79 52.41
C GLY A 67 7.79 -3.40 52.95
N THR A 68 8.32 -3.31 54.15
CA THR A 68 8.66 -2.05 54.84
C THR A 68 9.69 -1.18 54.12
N GLY A 69 10.54 -1.76 53.29
CA GLY A 69 11.55 -1.07 52.48
C GLY A 69 11.15 -0.79 51.05
N ASP A 70 9.93 -1.23 50.63
CA ASP A 70 9.47 -1.10 49.25
C ASP A 70 9.02 0.34 48.95
N VAL A 71 9.12 0.71 47.67
CA VAL A 71 8.60 1.97 47.11
C VAL A 71 7.45 1.63 46.17
N LEU A 72 6.32 2.27 46.37
CA LEU A 72 5.18 2.18 45.44
C LEU A 72 5.34 3.21 44.36
N VAL A 73 5.16 2.78 43.10
CA VAL A 73 5.02 3.63 41.92
C VAL A 73 3.54 3.68 41.54
N ILE A 74 2.96 4.86 41.70
CA ILE A 74 1.55 5.09 41.38
C ILE A 74 1.50 5.91 40.09
N SER A 75 0.75 5.43 39.12
CA SER A 75 0.61 6.09 37.83
C SER A 75 -0.81 5.99 37.28
N PHE A 76 -1.27 7.05 36.61
CA PHE A 76 -2.55 7.05 35.90
C PHE A 76 -2.43 7.95 34.67
N LEU A 77 -3.17 7.66 33.63
CA LEU A 77 -3.15 8.41 32.38
C LEU A 77 -3.62 9.85 32.62
N GLY A 78 -2.77 10.82 32.29
CA GLY A 78 -3.04 12.25 32.51
C GLY A 78 -2.56 12.78 33.87
N TYR A 79 -1.82 11.98 34.66
CA TYR A 79 -1.23 12.38 35.93
C TYR A 79 0.25 12.06 35.99
N LYS A 80 1.03 12.87 36.72
CA LYS A 80 2.45 12.63 36.96
C LYS A 80 2.64 11.39 37.83
N PRO A 81 3.43 10.40 37.39
CA PRO A 81 3.75 9.24 38.20
C PRO A 81 4.43 9.68 39.50
N GLN A 82 4.00 9.11 40.62
CA GLN A 82 4.55 9.43 41.93
C GLN A 82 5.16 8.18 42.57
N GLU A 83 6.38 8.32 43.11
CA GLU A 83 7.05 7.30 43.88
C GLU A 83 6.87 7.58 45.37
N VAL A 84 6.30 6.63 46.12
CA VAL A 84 6.02 6.79 47.54
C VAL A 84 6.61 5.61 48.30
N PRO A 85 7.60 5.85 49.21
CA PRO A 85 8.18 4.79 50.05
C PRO A 85 7.13 4.28 51.05
N VAL A 86 7.00 2.98 51.21
CA VAL A 86 6.08 2.36 52.17
C VAL A 86 6.51 2.70 53.61
N ALA A 87 7.78 2.65 53.88
CA ALA A 87 8.39 3.05 55.18
C ALA A 87 7.64 2.51 56.42
N GLY A 88 7.17 1.25 56.33
CA GLY A 88 6.47 0.56 57.42
C GLY A 88 4.98 0.99 57.62
N ARG A 89 4.47 1.84 56.76
CA ARG A 89 3.03 2.23 56.77
C ARG A 89 2.14 1.14 56.24
N THR A 90 0.99 0.93 56.87
CA THR A 90 -0.04 0.01 56.41
C THR A 90 -1.10 0.72 55.57
N ALA A 91 -1.13 2.08 55.64
CA ALA A 91 -1.98 2.93 54.82
C ALA A 91 -1.13 4.00 54.16
N VAL A 92 -1.26 4.15 52.83
CA VAL A 92 -0.52 5.10 52.00
C VAL A 92 -1.48 5.73 51.01
N ASP A 93 -2.05 6.90 51.37
CA ASP A 93 -2.87 7.71 50.48
C ASP A 93 -1.99 8.59 49.58
N VAL A 94 -2.36 8.74 48.32
CA VAL A 94 -1.55 9.43 47.32
C VAL A 94 -2.43 10.37 46.50
N GLU A 95 -2.00 11.64 46.43
CA GLU A 95 -2.62 12.64 45.57
C GLU A 95 -1.75 12.84 44.32
N LEU A 96 -2.23 12.35 43.15
CA LEU A 96 -1.54 12.53 41.89
C LEU A 96 -1.82 13.93 41.33
N GLN A 97 -0.79 14.63 40.94
CA GLN A 97 -0.92 15.90 40.23
C GLN A 97 -1.25 15.65 38.76
N GLU A 98 -2.26 16.37 38.23
CA GLU A 98 -2.52 16.36 36.82
C GLU A 98 -1.24 16.70 36.04
N ASP A 99 -0.88 15.86 35.11
CA ASP A 99 0.18 16.14 34.15
C ASP A 99 -0.36 17.10 33.10
N ALA A 100 -0.24 18.40 33.39
CA ALA A 100 -0.60 19.46 32.46
C ALA A 100 0.38 19.57 31.29
N GLU A 101 1.52 18.86 31.33
CA GLU A 101 2.30 18.62 30.14
C GLU A 101 1.51 17.64 29.29
N LEU A 102 0.86 18.15 28.22
CA LEU A 102 0.50 17.38 27.04
C LEU A 102 1.67 16.43 26.79
N VAL A 103 1.44 15.13 26.87
CA VAL A 103 2.46 14.14 26.49
C VAL A 103 2.91 14.55 25.09
N GLU A 104 4.06 15.22 25.00
CA GLU A 104 4.56 15.75 23.74
C GLU A 104 4.81 14.53 22.84
N GLU A 105 3.92 14.35 21.86
CA GLU A 105 4.01 13.26 20.90
C GLU A 105 5.32 13.41 20.13
N VAL A 106 6.25 12.48 20.37
CA VAL A 106 7.52 12.39 19.64
C VAL A 106 7.30 11.50 18.43
N ILE A 107 7.57 12.04 17.28
CA ILE A 107 7.43 11.31 16.00
C ILE A 107 8.80 11.07 15.36
N VAL A 108 8.90 9.99 14.63
CA VAL A 108 10.08 9.65 13.84
C VAL A 108 10.01 10.40 12.51
N ILE A 109 11.10 11.10 12.12
CA ILE A 109 11.21 11.78 10.84
C ILE A 109 12.56 11.49 10.20
N GLY A 110 12.58 10.68 9.18
CA GLY A 110 13.79 10.31 8.50
C GLY A 110 14.79 9.63 9.46
N TYR A 111 15.95 10.21 9.59
CA TYR A 111 17.05 9.66 10.42
C TYR A 111 17.01 10.12 11.90
N GLY A 112 15.92 10.76 12.36
CA GLY A 112 15.81 11.27 13.73
C GLY A 112 14.40 11.29 14.28
N THR A 113 14.28 11.67 15.54
CA THR A 113 13.01 11.90 16.23
C THR A 113 12.84 13.37 16.55
N MET A 114 11.64 13.91 16.41
CA MET A 114 11.29 15.29 16.79
C MET A 114 9.96 15.31 17.53
N LYS A 115 9.79 16.33 18.38
CA LYS A 115 8.48 16.63 18.96
C LYS A 115 7.53 17.04 17.85
N LYS A 116 6.29 16.55 17.86
CA LYS A 116 5.27 16.93 16.88
C LYS A 116 5.03 18.45 16.84
N SER A 117 5.10 19.10 17.99
CA SER A 117 5.01 20.55 18.12
C SER A 117 6.12 21.29 17.36
N ASP A 118 7.30 20.69 17.20
CA ASP A 118 8.47 21.31 16.57
C ASP A 118 8.59 21.07 15.08
N LEU A 119 7.64 20.30 14.50
CA LEU A 119 7.62 20.06 13.07
C LEU A 119 7.33 21.33 12.29
N THR A 120 8.15 21.59 11.29
CA THR A 120 7.94 22.68 10.33
C THR A 120 7.18 22.26 9.08
N GLY A 121 7.12 20.94 8.81
CA GLY A 121 6.44 20.36 7.64
C GLY A 121 5.08 19.76 7.95
N SER A 122 4.32 19.42 6.89
CA SER A 122 3.01 18.76 6.97
C SER A 122 3.19 17.26 7.17
N VAL A 123 2.87 16.77 8.38
CA VAL A 123 2.94 15.36 8.76
C VAL A 123 1.62 14.96 9.44
N ALA A 124 1.04 13.86 8.97
CA ALA A 124 -0.11 13.24 9.63
C ALA A 124 0.34 11.98 10.36
N SER A 125 -0.11 11.79 11.59
CA SER A 125 0.19 10.62 12.42
C SER A 125 -1.10 9.83 12.70
N VAL A 126 -1.02 8.51 12.57
CA VAL A 126 -2.09 7.55 12.90
C VAL A 126 -1.55 6.60 13.95
N LYS A 127 -2.27 6.45 15.06
CA LYS A 127 -1.86 5.58 16.16
C LYS A 127 -2.19 4.12 15.86
N ALA A 128 -1.44 3.22 16.47
CA ALA A 128 -1.67 1.78 16.38
C ALA A 128 -3.10 1.37 16.74
N SER A 129 -3.66 1.96 17.81
CA SER A 129 -5.04 1.70 18.26
C SER A 129 -6.07 1.91 17.17
N ASP A 130 -5.81 2.85 16.26
CA ASP A 130 -6.75 3.21 15.21
C ASP A 130 -6.62 2.28 13.99
N VAL A 131 -5.45 1.66 13.81
CA VAL A 131 -5.12 0.79 12.66
C VAL A 131 -5.40 -0.68 12.97
N THR A 132 -5.23 -1.11 14.23
CA THR A 132 -5.29 -2.54 14.60
C THR A 132 -6.69 -3.07 14.94
N GLN A 133 -7.74 -2.24 14.85
CA GLN A 133 -9.11 -2.63 15.20
C GLN A 133 -9.75 -3.62 14.23
N VAL A 134 -9.30 -3.64 12.99
CA VAL A 134 -9.86 -4.46 11.91
C VAL A 134 -8.85 -5.53 11.52
N SER A 135 -9.34 -6.74 11.21
CA SER A 135 -8.51 -7.79 10.59
C SER A 135 -8.31 -7.46 9.12
N ALA A 136 -7.07 -7.34 8.69
CA ALA A 136 -6.71 -7.12 7.29
C ALA A 136 -5.38 -7.79 6.96
N GLY A 137 -5.28 -8.35 5.78
CA GLY A 137 -4.04 -8.97 5.28
C GLY A 137 -2.91 -7.97 5.09
N SER A 138 -3.24 -6.67 4.94
CA SER A 138 -2.27 -5.61 4.71
C SER A 138 -2.65 -4.30 5.42
N ILE A 139 -1.63 -3.51 5.81
CA ILE A 139 -1.75 -2.23 6.52
C ILE A 139 -2.39 -1.15 5.64
N ASP A 140 -2.14 -1.17 4.37
CA ASP A 140 -2.58 -0.17 3.41
C ASP A 140 -4.10 0.01 3.40
N LYS A 141 -4.88 -1.09 3.49
CA LYS A 141 -6.33 -1.03 3.66
C LYS A 141 -6.74 -0.29 4.95
N LEU A 142 -5.96 -0.44 6.00
CA LEU A 142 -6.24 0.16 7.30
C LEU A 142 -6.01 1.67 7.34
N LEU A 143 -5.29 2.24 6.35
CA LEU A 143 -5.05 3.69 6.23
C LEU A 143 -6.14 4.41 5.44
N GLN A 144 -7.06 3.68 4.79
CA GLN A 144 -8.13 4.26 4.00
C GLN A 144 -9.06 5.13 4.86
N GLY A 145 -9.28 6.39 4.42
CA GLY A 145 -10.15 7.32 5.11
C GLY A 145 -9.63 7.82 6.47
N ARG A 146 -8.34 7.64 6.80
CA ARG A 146 -7.75 8.04 8.09
C ARG A 146 -6.78 9.21 8.02
N VAL A 147 -6.26 9.51 6.84
CA VAL A 147 -5.25 10.57 6.62
C VAL A 147 -5.72 11.54 5.56
N ALA A 148 -5.83 12.81 5.90
CA ALA A 148 -6.11 13.86 4.93
C ALA A 148 -4.96 13.97 3.92
N GLY A 149 -5.28 14.05 2.61
CA GLY A 149 -4.30 14.09 1.52
C GLY A 149 -3.74 12.73 1.08
N LEU A 150 -4.09 11.64 1.75
CA LEU A 150 -3.80 10.28 1.34
C LEU A 150 -5.04 9.67 0.68
N THR A 151 -4.93 9.33 -0.59
CA THR A 151 -5.94 8.55 -1.32
C THR A 151 -5.52 7.09 -1.32
N VAL A 152 -6.40 6.23 -0.84
CA VAL A 152 -6.23 4.76 -0.85
C VAL A 152 -7.38 4.17 -1.65
N ILE A 153 -7.06 3.53 -2.77
CA ILE A 153 -8.03 2.86 -3.63
C ILE A 153 -7.78 1.37 -3.52
N ASP A 154 -8.76 0.65 -3.02
CA ASP A 154 -8.72 -0.80 -2.94
C ASP A 154 -9.05 -1.39 -4.33
N ASN A 155 -8.06 -2.01 -4.95
CA ASN A 155 -8.15 -2.69 -6.24
C ASN A 155 -8.22 -4.21 -6.07
N SER A 156 -8.37 -4.69 -4.84
CA SER A 156 -8.20 -6.11 -4.52
C SER A 156 -9.32 -7.00 -5.02
N ASN A 157 -10.45 -6.45 -5.49
CA ASN A 157 -11.66 -7.22 -5.82
C ASN A 157 -12.02 -8.21 -4.69
N ASP A 158 -11.94 -7.75 -3.44
CA ASP A 158 -12.12 -8.53 -2.21
C ASP A 158 -11.05 -9.58 -1.92
N SER A 159 -9.92 -9.55 -2.62
CA SER A 159 -8.80 -10.44 -2.32
C SER A 159 -8.30 -10.27 -0.88
N PRO A 160 -8.15 -11.36 -0.13
CA PRO A 160 -7.70 -11.32 1.26
C PRO A 160 -6.24 -10.86 1.42
N GLU A 161 -5.39 -11.02 0.39
CA GLU A 161 -4.03 -10.47 0.38
C GLU A 161 -4.06 -8.94 0.38
N GLY A 162 -5.01 -8.36 -0.33
CA GLY A 162 -5.09 -6.94 -0.60
C GLY A 162 -4.28 -6.51 -1.82
N SER A 163 -4.78 -5.52 -2.50
CA SER A 163 -4.06 -4.78 -3.54
C SER A 163 -4.59 -3.37 -3.53
N VAL A 164 -3.78 -2.41 -3.09
CA VAL A 164 -4.22 -1.02 -3.02
C VAL A 164 -3.30 -0.13 -3.83
N THR A 165 -3.88 0.91 -4.38
CA THR A 165 -3.15 2.05 -4.92
C THR A 165 -3.18 3.18 -3.91
N MET A 166 -2.02 3.60 -3.43
CA MET A 166 -1.88 4.76 -2.55
C MET A 166 -1.28 5.95 -3.28
N ARG A 167 -1.82 7.14 -3.02
CA ARG A 167 -1.33 8.40 -3.58
C ARG A 167 -1.39 9.50 -2.54
N VAL A 168 -0.31 10.26 -2.40
CA VAL A 168 -0.26 11.44 -1.55
C VAL A 168 -0.32 12.69 -2.44
N ARG A 169 -1.37 13.51 -2.27
CA ARG A 169 -1.56 14.78 -2.98
C ARG A 169 -1.58 14.64 -4.51
N GLY A 170 -2.19 13.55 -5.00
CA GLY A 170 -2.48 13.34 -6.42
C GLY A 170 -1.35 12.72 -7.24
N ILE A 171 -1.52 12.76 -8.57
CA ILE A 171 -0.61 12.19 -9.56
C ILE A 171 0.47 13.22 -9.90
N SER A 172 1.74 12.83 -9.85
CA SER A 172 2.88 13.70 -10.17
C SER A 172 3.66 13.27 -11.39
N SER A 173 3.55 12.03 -11.82
CA SER A 173 4.26 11.51 -13.00
C SER A 173 3.29 10.83 -13.97
N ILE A 174 3.59 10.84 -15.26
CA ILE A 174 2.78 10.21 -16.31
C ILE A 174 3.11 8.71 -16.39
N ASN A 175 4.38 8.38 -16.57
CA ASN A 175 4.85 7.00 -16.75
C ASN A 175 5.70 6.50 -15.58
N GLY A 176 6.11 7.38 -14.66
CA GLY A 176 6.84 7.01 -13.45
C GLY A 176 5.91 6.55 -12.33
N SER A 177 6.50 5.98 -11.26
CA SER A 177 5.73 5.63 -10.07
C SER A 177 5.09 6.85 -9.41
N ASN A 178 3.84 6.73 -9.02
CA ASN A 178 3.10 7.73 -8.24
C ASN A 178 2.84 7.25 -6.80
N SER A 179 3.35 6.08 -6.43
CA SER A 179 3.21 5.50 -5.09
C SER A 179 4.13 6.20 -4.10
N PRO A 180 3.70 6.43 -2.85
CA PRO A 180 4.56 6.91 -1.80
C PRO A 180 5.63 5.86 -1.45
N LEU A 181 6.80 6.34 -0.99
CA LEU A 181 7.81 5.48 -0.41
C LEU A 181 7.33 4.95 0.95
N VAL A 182 7.45 3.66 1.18
CA VAL A 182 7.24 3.06 2.50
C VAL A 182 8.57 2.82 3.19
N VAL A 183 8.65 3.22 4.45
CA VAL A 183 9.82 3.04 5.32
C VAL A 183 9.36 2.39 6.62
N VAL A 184 9.89 1.21 6.95
CA VAL A 184 9.61 0.49 8.19
C VAL A 184 10.84 0.55 9.09
N ASP A 185 10.72 1.22 10.25
CA ASP A 185 11.82 1.39 11.20
C ASP A 185 13.11 1.97 10.61
N GLY A 186 12.99 2.76 9.55
CA GLY A 186 14.12 3.32 8.81
C GLY A 186 14.59 2.46 7.62
N VAL A 187 14.06 1.26 7.43
CA VAL A 187 14.33 0.40 6.26
C VAL A 187 13.40 0.78 5.10
N PRO A 188 13.92 1.23 3.95
CA PRO A 188 13.09 1.50 2.79
C PRO A 188 12.51 0.19 2.21
N MET A 189 11.19 0.07 2.21
CA MET A 189 10.46 -1.09 1.68
C MET A 189 10.07 -0.93 0.20
N GLY A 190 10.38 0.21 -0.42
CA GLY A 190 9.96 0.54 -1.79
C GLY A 190 8.56 1.12 -1.84
N ASP A 191 7.84 0.82 -2.92
CA ASP A 191 6.48 1.32 -3.16
C ASP A 191 5.44 0.67 -2.22
N ALA A 192 4.32 1.31 -2.06
CA ALA A 192 3.26 0.95 -1.11
C ALA A 192 2.71 -0.49 -1.25
N GLY A 193 2.79 -1.12 -2.42
CA GLY A 193 2.36 -2.50 -2.64
C GLY A 193 3.11 -3.58 -1.83
N ASN A 194 4.15 -3.20 -1.09
CA ASN A 194 4.97 -4.12 -0.29
C ASN A 194 4.58 -4.17 1.20
N LEU A 195 3.47 -3.52 1.57
CA LEU A 195 2.99 -3.48 2.96
C LEU A 195 2.38 -4.80 3.46
N THR A 196 2.12 -5.74 2.56
CA THR A 196 1.74 -7.12 2.94
C THR A 196 2.83 -7.84 3.73
N SER A 197 4.09 -7.38 3.63
CA SER A 197 5.24 -7.92 4.35
C SER A 197 5.33 -7.48 5.82
N VAL A 198 4.42 -6.66 6.31
CA VAL A 198 4.41 -6.19 7.70
C VAL A 198 3.15 -6.69 8.41
N ASN A 199 3.32 -7.20 9.64
CA ASN A 199 2.19 -7.58 10.48
C ASN A 199 1.54 -6.31 11.08
N PRO A 200 0.24 -6.03 10.82
CA PRO A 200 -0.43 -4.87 11.39
C PRO A 200 -0.39 -4.80 12.93
N ASN A 201 -0.37 -5.95 13.62
CA ASN A 201 -0.45 -6.02 15.08
C ASN A 201 0.84 -5.56 15.79
N ILE A 202 1.97 -5.46 15.07
CA ILE A 202 3.24 -4.97 15.63
C ILE A 202 3.45 -3.47 15.48
N ILE A 203 2.56 -2.77 14.81
CA ILE A 203 2.70 -1.33 14.57
C ILE A 203 2.55 -0.56 15.88
N GLU A 204 3.36 0.45 16.07
CA GLU A 204 3.26 1.47 17.12
C GLU A 204 2.60 2.75 16.57
N SER A 205 3.07 3.22 15.40
CA SER A 205 2.55 4.40 14.73
C SER A 205 2.81 4.37 13.22
N VAL A 206 2.02 5.14 12.49
CA VAL A 206 2.20 5.40 11.06
C VAL A 206 2.21 6.91 10.84
N GLU A 207 3.30 7.45 10.31
CA GLU A 207 3.43 8.84 9.93
C GLU A 207 3.41 8.98 8.41
N VAL A 208 2.60 9.92 7.90
CA VAL A 208 2.54 10.26 6.47
C VAL A 208 3.15 11.63 6.27
N LEU A 209 4.33 11.67 5.63
CA LEU A 209 5.05 12.88 5.27
C LEU A 209 4.53 13.37 3.92
N LYS A 210 3.93 14.57 3.87
CA LYS A 210 3.18 15.04 2.71
C LYS A 210 3.84 16.20 1.96
N ASP A 211 4.67 16.98 2.62
CA ASP A 211 5.31 18.16 2.01
C ASP A 211 6.80 17.94 1.69
N ALA A 212 7.35 18.79 0.84
CA ALA A 212 8.72 18.68 0.38
C ALA A 212 9.76 18.83 1.49
N SER A 213 9.48 19.58 2.58
CA SER A 213 10.42 19.74 3.68
C SER A 213 10.52 18.47 4.54
N ALA A 214 9.37 17.84 4.84
CA ALA A 214 9.35 16.58 5.57
C ALA A 214 9.98 15.43 4.77
N THR A 215 9.74 15.39 3.45
CA THR A 215 10.20 14.29 2.58
C THR A 215 11.61 14.50 2.01
N ALA A 216 12.17 15.72 2.07
CA ALA A 216 13.47 16.06 1.47
C ALA A 216 14.63 15.15 1.88
N ILE A 217 14.59 14.63 3.11
CA ILE A 217 15.62 13.71 3.62
C ILE A 217 15.66 12.38 2.85
N TYR A 218 14.53 12.00 2.22
CA TYR A 218 14.40 10.82 1.35
C TYR A 218 14.69 11.15 -0.13
N GLY A 219 14.90 12.44 -0.44
CA GLY A 219 15.36 12.93 -1.76
C GLY A 219 14.45 12.51 -2.89
N SER A 220 15.06 11.86 -3.88
CA SER A 220 14.36 11.40 -5.09
C SER A 220 13.25 10.37 -4.87
N ARG A 221 13.24 9.71 -3.74
CA ARG A 221 12.18 8.75 -3.39
C ARG A 221 11.02 9.40 -2.64
N GLY A 222 11.19 10.64 -2.17
CA GLY A 222 10.17 11.38 -1.41
C GLY A 222 9.17 12.19 -2.24
N ALA A 223 9.31 12.26 -3.57
CA ALA A 223 8.48 13.10 -4.45
C ALA A 223 6.98 12.82 -4.36
N ASN A 224 6.60 11.57 -4.12
CA ASN A 224 5.22 11.10 -4.00
C ASN A 224 4.74 10.97 -2.54
N GLY A 225 5.49 11.57 -1.58
CA GLY A 225 5.24 11.38 -0.15
C GLY A 225 5.97 10.17 0.43
N VAL A 226 6.01 10.10 1.75
CA VAL A 226 6.62 8.99 2.47
C VAL A 226 5.67 8.51 3.57
N ILE A 227 5.47 7.20 3.65
CA ILE A 227 4.73 6.54 4.71
C ILE A 227 5.76 5.86 5.62
N MET A 228 5.89 6.37 6.82
CA MET A 228 6.80 5.83 7.83
C MET A 228 6.02 4.97 8.80
N ILE A 229 6.46 3.76 9.02
CA ILE A 229 5.89 2.81 9.96
C ILE A 229 6.90 2.56 11.05
N THR A 230 6.51 2.84 12.28
CA THR A 230 7.28 2.50 13.47
C THR A 230 6.67 1.25 14.09
N THR A 231 7.49 0.22 14.29
CA THR A 231 7.04 -1.01 14.95
C THR A 231 7.32 -0.97 16.44
N LYS A 232 6.54 -1.74 17.19
CA LYS A 232 6.69 -1.89 18.65
C LYS A 232 8.12 -2.30 19.01
N ASN A 233 8.59 -1.75 20.10
CA ASN A 233 9.86 -2.07 20.70
C ASN A 233 9.64 -2.33 22.20
N GLY A 234 10.49 -3.09 22.86
CA GLY A 234 10.38 -3.38 24.28
C GLY A 234 10.30 -2.09 25.13
N GLN A 235 9.30 -1.97 25.98
CA GLN A 235 9.13 -0.81 26.86
C GLN A 235 10.09 -0.92 28.05
N LYS A 236 10.60 0.25 28.52
CA LYS A 236 11.51 0.30 29.65
C LYS A 236 10.82 -0.13 30.95
N ASP A 237 11.50 -0.95 31.74
CA ASP A 237 11.04 -1.43 33.04
C ASP A 237 9.71 -2.23 33.00
N HIS A 238 9.40 -2.81 31.83
CA HIS A 238 8.18 -3.57 31.58
C HIS A 238 8.51 -4.95 31.02
N ARG A 239 7.72 -5.96 31.41
CA ARG A 239 7.71 -7.29 30.79
C ARG A 239 6.26 -7.66 30.53
N ASN A 240 5.94 -7.94 29.29
CA ASN A 240 4.59 -8.20 28.86
C ASN A 240 4.57 -9.35 27.86
N VAL A 241 3.55 -10.21 28.00
CA VAL A 241 3.17 -11.18 26.97
C VAL A 241 1.76 -10.82 26.54
N TRP A 242 1.56 -10.64 25.27
CA TRP A 242 0.27 -10.27 24.72
C TRP A 242 -0.17 -11.27 23.66
N PHE A 243 -1.47 -11.43 23.54
CA PHE A 243 -2.14 -12.21 22.50
C PHE A 243 -3.21 -11.35 21.85
N SER A 244 -3.33 -11.43 20.52
CA SER A 244 -4.40 -10.82 19.74
C SER A 244 -5.01 -11.88 18.86
N GLY A 245 -6.33 -12.03 18.93
CA GLY A 245 -7.10 -12.91 18.08
C GLY A 245 -8.28 -12.16 17.50
N LYS A 246 -8.46 -12.20 16.18
CA LYS A 246 -9.56 -11.56 15.46
C LYS A 246 -10.14 -12.56 14.47
N VAL A 247 -11.47 -12.58 14.39
CA VAL A 247 -12.22 -13.33 13.37
C VAL A 247 -13.13 -12.35 12.66
N GLY A 248 -13.06 -12.32 11.35
CA GLY A 248 -13.92 -11.50 10.49
C GLY A 248 -14.81 -12.38 9.62
N VAL A 249 -16.02 -11.90 9.35
CA VAL A 249 -16.94 -12.54 8.41
C VAL A 249 -17.29 -11.51 7.34
N GLY A 250 -17.00 -11.86 6.08
CA GLY A 250 -17.34 -11.07 4.91
C GLY A 250 -18.59 -11.63 4.23
N VAL A 251 -19.59 -10.77 4.02
CA VAL A 251 -20.83 -11.17 3.34
C VAL A 251 -20.92 -10.41 2.02
N PHE A 252 -21.09 -11.14 0.93
CA PHE A 252 -21.34 -10.56 -0.36
C PHE A 252 -22.67 -9.81 -0.40
N SER A 253 -22.65 -8.55 -0.80
CA SER A 253 -23.86 -7.76 -0.98
C SER A 253 -24.29 -7.85 -2.44
N ASP A 254 -25.37 -8.56 -2.72
CA ASP A 254 -25.95 -8.70 -4.08
C ASP A 254 -26.57 -7.37 -4.54
N ARG A 255 -25.71 -6.46 -5.00
CA ARG A 255 -26.06 -5.19 -5.65
C ARG A 255 -25.66 -5.16 -7.12
N LEU A 256 -25.36 -6.34 -7.68
CA LEU A 256 -24.97 -6.45 -9.08
C LEU A 256 -26.20 -6.27 -9.96
N ASP A 257 -26.04 -5.45 -10.97
CA ASP A 257 -27.07 -5.24 -12.00
C ASP A 257 -26.85 -6.30 -13.09
N TYR A 258 -27.61 -7.40 -13.00
CA TYR A 258 -27.62 -8.46 -13.99
C TYR A 258 -29.05 -8.96 -14.21
N TRP A 259 -29.28 -9.61 -15.34
CA TRP A 259 -30.59 -10.13 -15.68
C TRP A 259 -31.08 -11.15 -14.65
N ARG A 260 -32.20 -10.85 -13.98
CA ARG A 260 -32.84 -11.72 -12.99
C ARG A 260 -34.03 -12.48 -13.58
N ASP A 261 -34.63 -11.94 -14.62
CA ASP A 261 -35.72 -12.59 -15.37
C ASP A 261 -35.17 -13.13 -16.69
N PRO A 262 -34.91 -14.46 -16.78
CA PRO A 262 -34.38 -15.05 -17.99
C PRO A 262 -35.36 -15.10 -19.15
N VAL A 263 -36.68 -15.03 -18.91
CA VAL A 263 -37.70 -14.95 -19.97
C VAL A 263 -37.64 -13.58 -20.63
N GLN A 264 -37.62 -12.53 -19.81
CA GLN A 264 -37.49 -11.15 -20.32
C GLN A 264 -36.18 -10.96 -21.07
N MET A 265 -35.08 -11.49 -20.55
CA MET A 265 -33.77 -11.44 -21.21
C MET A 265 -33.84 -12.08 -22.61
N ALA A 266 -34.38 -13.31 -22.71
CA ALA A 266 -34.46 -14.05 -23.95
C ALA A 266 -35.38 -13.34 -24.99
N ARG A 267 -36.48 -12.72 -24.55
CA ARG A 267 -37.36 -11.92 -25.39
C ARG A 267 -36.68 -10.69 -25.95
N LEU A 268 -35.99 -9.92 -25.09
CA LEU A 268 -35.28 -8.72 -25.50
C LEU A 268 -34.11 -9.04 -26.46
N GLU A 269 -33.44 -10.15 -26.23
CA GLU A 269 -32.36 -10.58 -27.10
C GLU A 269 -32.89 -10.99 -28.49
N ASN A 270 -34.02 -11.72 -28.56
CA ASN A 270 -34.71 -12.00 -29.81
C ASN A 270 -35.16 -10.70 -30.53
N GLU A 271 -35.80 -9.78 -29.78
CA GLU A 271 -36.21 -8.49 -30.33
C GLU A 271 -35.04 -7.68 -30.89
N ALA A 272 -33.88 -7.70 -30.21
CA ALA A 272 -32.69 -7.02 -30.71
C ALA A 272 -32.18 -7.59 -32.03
N TYR A 273 -32.20 -8.91 -32.19
CA TYR A 273 -31.86 -9.58 -33.46
C TYR A 273 -32.87 -9.28 -34.57
N GLU A 274 -34.16 -9.37 -34.24
CA GLU A 274 -35.26 -9.07 -35.19
C GLU A 274 -35.19 -7.62 -35.68
N ASN A 275 -34.92 -6.67 -34.80
CA ASN A 275 -34.70 -5.27 -35.14
C ASN A 275 -33.48 -5.06 -36.04
N GLY A 276 -32.49 -5.94 -35.91
CA GLY A 276 -31.31 -6.01 -36.78
C GLY A 276 -31.54 -6.75 -38.09
N GLY A 277 -32.79 -7.23 -38.35
CA GLY A 277 -33.15 -7.96 -39.56
C GLY A 277 -32.69 -9.42 -39.59
N ALA A 278 -32.40 -10.01 -38.43
CA ALA A 278 -32.00 -11.40 -38.26
C ALA A 278 -33.00 -12.17 -37.38
N GLU A 279 -33.02 -13.50 -37.48
CA GLU A 279 -33.81 -14.35 -36.56
C GLU A 279 -33.13 -14.32 -35.17
N GLY A 280 -33.90 -14.20 -34.09
CA GLY A 280 -33.38 -14.22 -32.72
C GLY A 280 -32.87 -15.61 -32.30
N PRO A 281 -32.00 -15.67 -31.28
CA PRO A 281 -31.42 -16.94 -30.88
C PRO A 281 -32.43 -17.90 -30.21
N TYR A 282 -33.36 -17.40 -29.40
CA TYR A 282 -34.26 -18.24 -28.57
C TYR A 282 -35.44 -18.79 -29.37
N THR A 283 -35.15 -19.70 -30.29
CA THR A 283 -36.14 -20.34 -31.20
C THR A 283 -36.20 -21.85 -31.08
N GLY A 284 -35.49 -22.46 -30.14
CA GLY A 284 -35.41 -23.93 -29.96
C GLY A 284 -34.51 -24.59 -30.98
N LYS A 285 -33.53 -23.90 -31.52
CA LYS A 285 -32.60 -24.38 -32.55
C LYS A 285 -31.15 -24.33 -32.09
N ILE A 286 -30.32 -25.12 -32.72
CA ILE A 286 -28.84 -25.02 -32.59
C ILE A 286 -28.39 -23.92 -33.58
N TRP A 287 -27.67 -22.94 -33.03
CA TRP A 287 -27.11 -21.82 -33.81
C TRP A 287 -25.83 -22.25 -34.57
N SER A 288 -25.37 -21.35 -35.42
CA SER A 288 -24.18 -21.58 -36.25
C SER A 288 -22.88 -21.79 -35.46
N ASP A 289 -22.84 -21.32 -34.25
CA ASP A 289 -21.74 -21.52 -33.28
C ASP A 289 -21.83 -22.86 -32.53
N GLY A 290 -22.90 -23.65 -32.77
CA GLY A 290 -23.16 -24.92 -32.09
C GLY A 290 -23.92 -24.80 -30.77
N THR A 291 -24.31 -23.60 -30.35
CA THR A 291 -25.07 -23.34 -29.10
C THR A 291 -26.55 -23.68 -29.33
N TYR A 292 -27.14 -24.50 -28.42
CA TYR A 292 -28.60 -24.65 -28.37
C TYR A 292 -29.20 -23.55 -27.52
N TYR A 293 -30.09 -22.78 -28.11
CA TYR A 293 -30.90 -21.80 -27.42
C TYR A 293 -32.32 -22.31 -27.30
N PRO A 294 -32.87 -22.47 -26.07
CA PRO A 294 -34.24 -22.90 -25.90
C PRO A 294 -35.23 -21.86 -26.48
N SER A 295 -36.36 -22.30 -27.00
CA SER A 295 -37.42 -21.39 -27.40
C SER A 295 -38.06 -20.70 -26.20
N ILE A 296 -38.68 -19.54 -26.42
CA ILE A 296 -39.43 -18.83 -25.38
C ILE A 296 -40.47 -19.75 -24.74
N ALA A 297 -41.17 -20.56 -25.55
CA ALA A 297 -42.18 -21.51 -25.07
C ALA A 297 -41.57 -22.61 -24.14
N GLU A 298 -40.38 -23.13 -24.44
CA GLU A 298 -39.70 -24.09 -23.59
C GLU A 298 -39.27 -23.46 -22.26
N ILE A 299 -38.85 -22.20 -22.31
CA ILE A 299 -38.48 -21.46 -21.11
C ILE A 299 -39.68 -21.20 -20.20
N GLU A 300 -40.82 -20.75 -20.78
CA GLU A 300 -42.05 -20.44 -20.04
C GLU A 300 -42.77 -21.67 -19.51
N SER A 301 -42.81 -22.75 -20.29
CA SER A 301 -43.45 -24.02 -19.86
C SER A 301 -42.65 -24.77 -18.84
N GLY A 302 -41.39 -24.39 -18.61
CA GLY A 302 -40.47 -25.13 -17.72
C GLY A 302 -39.86 -26.38 -18.36
N ALA A 303 -40.09 -26.61 -19.65
CA ALA A 303 -39.37 -27.67 -20.40
C ALA A 303 -37.87 -27.43 -20.39
N TRP A 304 -37.45 -26.15 -20.35
CA TRP A 304 -36.08 -25.72 -20.05
C TRP A 304 -36.04 -25.15 -18.64
N PRO A 305 -35.68 -25.97 -17.60
CA PRO A 305 -35.91 -25.60 -16.18
C PRO A 305 -34.83 -24.72 -15.59
N PHE A 306 -33.73 -24.49 -16.29
CA PHE A 306 -32.53 -23.83 -15.73
C PHE A 306 -32.76 -22.35 -15.46
N ARG A 307 -32.40 -21.92 -14.26
CA ARG A 307 -32.48 -20.55 -13.74
C ARG A 307 -31.28 -20.30 -12.84
N THR A 308 -30.07 -20.39 -13.42
CA THR A 308 -28.82 -20.36 -12.69
C THR A 308 -28.52 -18.96 -12.18
N LYS A 309 -28.41 -18.82 -10.89
CA LYS A 309 -27.85 -17.61 -10.27
C LYS A 309 -26.33 -17.77 -10.18
N TRP A 310 -25.63 -17.30 -11.22
CA TRP A 310 -24.18 -17.45 -11.31
C TRP A 310 -23.44 -16.82 -10.14
N ALA A 311 -23.95 -15.71 -9.58
CA ALA A 311 -23.37 -15.10 -8.40
C ALA A 311 -23.25 -16.05 -7.21
N ASP A 312 -24.24 -16.94 -6.98
CA ASP A 312 -24.23 -17.92 -5.89
C ASP A 312 -23.11 -19.00 -6.07
N HIS A 313 -22.59 -19.15 -7.30
CA HIS A 313 -21.51 -20.08 -7.64
C HIS A 313 -20.14 -19.40 -7.71
N VAL A 314 -20.08 -18.08 -7.74
CA VAL A 314 -18.85 -17.29 -7.80
C VAL A 314 -18.49 -16.73 -6.44
N PHE A 315 -19.50 -16.31 -5.64
CA PHE A 315 -19.31 -15.69 -4.36
C PHE A 315 -19.71 -16.61 -3.19
N ARG A 316 -19.06 -16.38 -2.05
CA ARG A 316 -19.29 -17.06 -0.80
C ARG A 316 -19.26 -16.08 0.38
N THR A 317 -19.82 -16.49 1.52
CA THR A 317 -19.48 -15.87 2.79
C THR A 317 -18.02 -16.22 3.12
N SER A 318 -17.21 -15.22 3.33
CA SER A 318 -15.78 -15.39 3.60
C SER A 318 -15.49 -15.32 5.10
N VAL A 319 -14.45 -16.02 5.55
CA VAL A 319 -13.97 -15.99 6.93
C VAL A 319 -12.51 -15.54 6.91
N THR A 320 -12.16 -14.62 7.79
CA THR A 320 -10.78 -14.21 8.03
C THR A 320 -10.39 -14.48 9.48
N GLN A 321 -9.19 -14.96 9.70
CA GLN A 321 -8.64 -15.27 11.02
C GLN A 321 -7.28 -14.61 11.13
N ASP A 322 -7.04 -13.87 12.22
CA ASP A 322 -5.78 -13.16 12.48
C ASP A 322 -5.37 -13.40 13.92
N TYR A 323 -4.31 -14.15 14.13
CA TYR A 323 -3.77 -14.49 15.45
C TYR A 323 -2.35 -14.01 15.56
N SER A 324 -2.04 -13.30 16.63
CA SER A 324 -0.68 -12.84 16.91
C SER A 324 -0.37 -13.01 18.39
N VAL A 325 0.84 -13.42 18.68
CA VAL A 325 1.39 -13.47 20.04
C VAL A 325 2.72 -12.75 20.08
N GLY A 326 2.99 -12.01 21.14
CA GLY A 326 4.25 -11.33 21.29
C GLY A 326 4.72 -11.27 22.73
N ILE A 327 6.03 -11.14 22.87
CA ILE A 327 6.74 -10.99 24.15
C ILE A 327 7.60 -9.75 24.03
N GLU A 328 7.46 -8.86 24.99
CA GLU A 328 8.30 -7.67 25.11
C GLU A 328 8.88 -7.52 26.52
N GLY A 329 10.03 -6.87 26.60
CA GLY A 329 10.61 -6.61 27.91
C GLY A 329 11.87 -5.79 27.82
N SER A 330 12.33 -5.38 29.00
CA SER A 330 13.60 -4.69 29.15
C SER A 330 14.37 -5.14 30.41
N GLY A 331 15.68 -5.03 30.34
CA GLY A 331 16.59 -5.01 31.46
C GLY A 331 17.23 -3.64 31.55
N GLU A 332 18.24 -3.50 32.40
CA GLU A 332 18.98 -2.23 32.61
C GLU A 332 19.61 -1.68 31.32
N LYS A 333 20.12 -2.57 30.44
CA LYS A 333 20.90 -2.21 29.26
C LYS A 333 20.29 -2.73 27.94
N ASN A 334 19.18 -3.43 27.99
CA ASN A 334 18.61 -4.03 26.81
C ASN A 334 17.08 -3.91 26.78
N ARG A 335 16.53 -3.89 25.58
CA ARG A 335 15.11 -4.01 25.31
C ARG A 335 14.92 -5.02 24.19
N TYR A 336 13.88 -5.82 24.29
CA TYR A 336 13.57 -6.82 23.30
C TYR A 336 12.07 -6.88 23.03
N TYR A 337 11.75 -7.22 21.81
CA TYR A 337 10.41 -7.50 21.33
C TYR A 337 10.47 -8.66 20.32
N VAL A 338 9.62 -9.64 20.48
CA VAL A 338 9.48 -10.76 19.53
C VAL A 338 8.00 -11.03 19.35
N SER A 339 7.56 -11.20 18.11
CA SER A 339 6.18 -11.58 17.80
C SER A 339 6.10 -12.63 16.72
N LEU A 340 5.04 -13.44 16.79
CA LEU A 340 4.63 -14.41 15.79
C LEU A 340 3.21 -14.07 15.38
N GLY A 341 2.91 -14.15 14.08
CA GLY A 341 1.59 -13.91 13.55
C GLY A 341 1.19 -14.98 12.53
N TYR A 342 -0.09 -15.30 12.54
CA TYR A 342 -0.75 -16.13 11.55
C TYR A 342 -2.01 -15.42 11.06
N TYR A 343 -2.16 -15.32 9.76
CA TYR A 343 -3.35 -14.78 9.11
C TYR A 343 -3.83 -15.79 8.08
N ASP A 344 -5.12 -16.10 8.12
CA ASP A 344 -5.81 -16.93 7.15
C ASP A 344 -7.05 -16.17 6.68
N GLY A 345 -7.10 -15.86 5.41
CA GLY A 345 -8.16 -15.07 4.80
C GLY A 345 -8.74 -15.78 3.59
N GLU A 346 -10.04 -16.07 3.68
CA GLU A 346 -10.82 -16.42 2.51
C GLU A 346 -11.32 -15.17 1.81
N GLY A 347 -11.22 -15.14 0.47
CA GLY A 347 -11.89 -14.13 -0.35
C GLY A 347 -13.39 -14.41 -0.47
N MET A 348 -14.20 -13.39 -0.73
CA MET A 348 -15.61 -13.56 -1.06
C MET A 348 -15.82 -14.29 -2.39
N GLN A 349 -14.83 -14.31 -3.27
CA GLN A 349 -14.82 -15.17 -4.45
C GLN A 349 -14.27 -16.55 -4.11
N TYR A 350 -14.88 -17.60 -4.65
CA TYR A 350 -14.40 -18.98 -4.44
C TYR A 350 -12.97 -19.13 -4.94
N LYS A 351 -12.11 -19.85 -4.14
CA LYS A 351 -10.69 -20.10 -4.44
C LYS A 351 -9.82 -18.84 -4.54
N ASP A 352 -10.20 -17.75 -3.91
CA ASP A 352 -9.30 -16.66 -3.62
C ASP A 352 -8.94 -16.73 -2.13
N ASP A 353 -7.84 -17.40 -1.80
CA ASP A 353 -7.44 -17.69 -0.43
C ASP A 353 -6.01 -17.20 -0.19
N PHE A 354 -5.74 -16.71 1.03
CA PHE A 354 -4.43 -16.20 1.41
C PHE A 354 -4.06 -16.58 2.84
N GLU A 355 -2.99 -17.34 2.99
CA GLU A 355 -2.36 -17.64 4.28
C GLU A 355 -1.07 -16.86 4.45
N LYS A 356 -0.83 -16.30 5.64
CA LYS A 356 0.39 -15.56 5.94
C LYS A 356 0.95 -15.91 7.32
N TYR A 357 2.25 -16.15 7.38
CA TYR A 357 3.04 -16.36 8.60
C TYR A 357 4.03 -15.23 8.76
N THR A 358 4.12 -14.64 9.95
CA THR A 358 5.03 -13.53 10.25
C THR A 358 5.86 -13.81 11.48
N VAL A 359 7.11 -13.40 11.45
CA VAL A 359 8.02 -13.38 12.60
C VAL A 359 8.69 -12.02 12.62
N ASP A 360 8.60 -11.30 13.74
CA ASP A 360 9.23 -9.99 13.90
C ASP A 360 10.02 -9.95 15.21
N MET A 361 11.21 -9.37 15.15
CA MET A 361 12.13 -9.25 16.27
C MET A 361 12.75 -7.86 16.31
N SER A 362 12.84 -7.30 17.52
CA SER A 362 13.60 -6.08 17.80
C SER A 362 14.44 -6.27 19.04
N TYR A 363 15.70 -5.86 18.99
CA TYR A 363 16.62 -5.94 20.11
C TYR A 363 17.50 -4.70 20.16
N ASP A 364 17.37 -3.93 21.23
CA ASP A 364 18.19 -2.75 21.52
C ASP A 364 19.14 -3.09 22.68
N HIS A 365 20.41 -2.80 22.52
CA HIS A 365 21.42 -3.08 23.54
C HIS A 365 22.39 -1.91 23.71
N GLN A 366 22.58 -1.46 24.96
CA GLN A 366 23.62 -0.52 25.32
C GLN A 366 24.94 -1.26 25.51
N VAL A 367 25.72 -1.39 24.42
CA VAL A 367 27.01 -2.10 24.41
C VAL A 367 28.04 -1.41 25.33
N ALA A 368 28.05 -0.07 25.31
CA ALA A 368 28.87 0.77 26.19
C ALA A 368 28.01 1.99 26.62
N ARG A 369 28.55 2.75 27.63
CA ARG A 369 27.82 3.95 28.12
C ARG A 369 27.45 4.95 27.01
N ASN A 370 28.22 4.97 25.91
CA ASN A 370 28.07 5.89 24.80
C ASN A 370 27.81 5.19 23.47
N ILE A 371 27.53 3.87 23.45
CA ILE A 371 27.25 3.10 22.23
C ILE A 371 25.99 2.29 22.44
N ASN A 372 24.99 2.56 21.61
CA ASN A 372 23.74 1.79 21.52
C ASN A 372 23.68 1.04 20.19
N LEU A 373 23.41 -0.25 20.27
CA LEU A 373 23.16 -1.12 19.11
C LEU A 373 21.68 -1.42 19.03
N LYS A 374 21.09 -1.21 17.86
CA LYS A 374 19.71 -1.57 17.54
C LYS A 374 19.70 -2.60 16.43
N THR A 375 18.97 -3.67 16.63
CA THR A 375 18.80 -4.73 15.64
C THR A 375 17.32 -5.00 15.45
N LYS A 376 16.87 -5.03 14.22
CA LYS A 376 15.50 -5.43 13.87
C LYS A 376 15.56 -6.45 12.73
N ALA A 377 14.64 -7.41 12.76
CA ALA A 377 14.46 -8.37 11.69
C ALA A 377 12.99 -8.77 11.58
N GLY A 378 12.53 -8.92 10.36
CA GLY A 378 11.21 -9.44 10.06
C GLY A 378 11.29 -10.49 8.97
N PHE A 379 10.42 -11.49 9.05
CA PHE A 379 10.25 -12.52 8.04
C PHE A 379 8.77 -12.78 7.83
N VAL A 380 8.36 -12.89 6.58
CA VAL A 380 6.99 -13.19 6.17
C VAL A 380 7.01 -14.25 5.08
N ARG A 381 6.09 -15.22 5.20
CA ARG A 381 5.78 -16.16 4.12
C ARG A 381 4.27 -16.14 3.88
N GLY A 382 3.87 -15.92 2.63
CA GLY A 382 2.49 -15.86 2.20
C GLY A 382 2.22 -16.86 1.07
N PHE A 383 1.15 -17.63 1.22
CA PHE A 383 0.63 -18.52 0.19
C PHE A 383 -0.69 -17.99 -0.32
N ARG A 384 -0.85 -17.96 -1.62
CA ARG A 384 -2.08 -17.50 -2.25
C ARG A 384 -2.55 -18.46 -3.33
N THR A 385 -3.84 -18.77 -3.32
CA THR A 385 -4.59 -19.35 -4.42
C THR A 385 -5.43 -18.26 -5.06
N TYR A 386 -5.44 -18.19 -6.39
CA TYR A 386 -6.17 -17.17 -7.14
C TYR A 386 -7.48 -17.71 -7.69
N ASN A 387 -8.53 -16.92 -7.58
CA ASN A 387 -9.74 -17.13 -8.35
C ASN A 387 -9.45 -16.94 -9.86
N ASN A 388 -9.95 -17.85 -10.69
CA ASN A 388 -9.75 -17.82 -12.14
C ASN A 388 -11.05 -17.59 -12.94
N GLY A 389 -12.20 -17.62 -12.28
CA GLY A 389 -13.51 -17.50 -12.91
C GLY A 389 -14.45 -16.56 -12.16
N THR A 390 -14.73 -15.41 -12.75
CA THR A 390 -15.57 -14.35 -12.16
C THR A 390 -16.82 -14.05 -12.99
N SER A 391 -17.17 -14.90 -13.97
CA SER A 391 -18.25 -14.65 -14.93
C SER A 391 -19.66 -14.83 -14.30
N TYR A 392 -20.04 -13.98 -13.36
CA TYR A 392 -21.36 -14.00 -12.73
C TYR A 392 -22.47 -13.43 -13.64
N GLY A 393 -22.14 -12.66 -14.66
CA GLY A 393 -23.09 -12.14 -15.67
C GLY A 393 -23.43 -13.12 -16.80
N ARG A 394 -23.06 -14.39 -16.64
CA ARG A 394 -23.34 -15.43 -17.63
C ARG A 394 -24.86 -15.66 -17.78
N ASN A 395 -25.27 -16.12 -18.95
CA ASN A 395 -26.67 -16.39 -19.25
C ASN A 395 -27.33 -17.31 -18.19
N PRO A 396 -28.40 -16.86 -17.52
CA PRO A 396 -29.03 -17.60 -16.45
C PRO A 396 -29.80 -18.85 -16.92
N LEU A 397 -30.05 -19.02 -18.22
CA LEU A 397 -30.64 -20.20 -18.81
C LEU A 397 -29.66 -21.37 -18.95
N TRP A 398 -28.39 -21.18 -18.72
CA TRP A 398 -27.39 -22.22 -18.80
C TRP A 398 -27.15 -22.87 -17.43
N PRO A 399 -27.18 -24.21 -17.34
CA PRO A 399 -26.85 -24.90 -16.11
C PRO A 399 -25.34 -24.88 -15.82
N VAL A 400 -24.94 -25.20 -14.59
CA VAL A 400 -23.54 -25.38 -14.23
C VAL A 400 -23.00 -26.68 -14.78
N TYR A 401 -23.79 -27.74 -14.70
CA TYR A 401 -23.42 -29.10 -15.10
C TYR A 401 -24.47 -29.69 -16.05
N ASN A 402 -24.00 -30.58 -16.93
CA ASN A 402 -24.84 -31.48 -17.71
C ASN A 402 -25.44 -32.60 -16.83
N GLY A 403 -26.41 -33.33 -17.37
CA GLY A 403 -27.03 -34.46 -16.66
C GLY A 403 -26.09 -35.62 -16.32
N ASP A 404 -24.94 -35.73 -16.97
CA ASP A 404 -23.88 -36.69 -16.71
C ASP A 404 -22.83 -36.20 -15.69
N GLY A 405 -23.00 -34.99 -15.15
CA GLY A 405 -22.08 -34.37 -14.19
C GLY A 405 -20.89 -33.63 -14.81
N SER A 406 -20.75 -33.63 -16.13
CA SER A 406 -19.74 -32.80 -16.80
C SER A 406 -20.13 -31.32 -16.77
N TYR A 407 -19.17 -30.40 -16.92
CA TYR A 407 -19.45 -28.98 -16.99
C TYR A 407 -20.25 -28.63 -18.24
N PHE A 408 -21.27 -27.82 -18.06
CA PHE A 408 -22.04 -27.32 -19.20
C PHE A 408 -21.21 -26.31 -20.00
N LYS A 409 -21.21 -26.52 -21.31
CA LYS A 409 -20.65 -25.61 -22.31
C LYS A 409 -21.72 -25.29 -23.32
N SER A 410 -21.99 -24.01 -23.57
CA SER A 410 -22.96 -23.57 -24.56
C SER A 410 -22.52 -23.92 -25.99
N GLN A 411 -21.22 -23.95 -26.21
CA GLN A 411 -20.55 -24.34 -27.45
C GLN A 411 -19.20 -25.04 -27.13
N PRO A 412 -18.59 -25.78 -28.08
CA PRO A 412 -17.36 -26.52 -27.83
C PRO A 412 -16.23 -25.69 -27.22
N LYS A 413 -16.11 -24.42 -27.62
CA LYS A 413 -15.11 -23.47 -27.13
C LYS A 413 -15.65 -22.48 -26.09
N ASP A 414 -16.67 -22.85 -25.33
CA ASP A 414 -17.14 -22.06 -24.21
C ASP A 414 -16.29 -22.31 -22.97
N TYR A 415 -15.51 -21.32 -22.60
CA TYR A 415 -14.66 -21.31 -21.39
C TYR A 415 -15.21 -20.37 -20.30
N GLY A 416 -16.45 -19.94 -20.40
CA GLY A 416 -17.04 -18.96 -19.50
C GLY A 416 -17.71 -19.53 -18.24
N ASN A 417 -17.79 -20.88 -18.08
CA ASN A 417 -18.36 -21.48 -16.88
C ASN A 417 -17.42 -21.26 -15.67
N PRO A 418 -17.77 -20.37 -14.69
CA PRO A 418 -16.86 -20.00 -13.62
C PRO A 418 -16.52 -21.16 -12.67
N VAL A 419 -17.46 -22.11 -12.49
CA VAL A 419 -17.23 -23.29 -11.63
C VAL A 419 -16.20 -24.20 -12.27
N MET A 420 -16.31 -24.41 -13.59
CA MET A 420 -15.34 -25.18 -14.37
C MET A 420 -13.94 -24.57 -14.27
N VAL A 421 -13.84 -23.27 -14.58
CA VAL A 421 -12.58 -22.54 -14.58
C VAL A 421 -11.92 -22.57 -13.20
N ASN A 422 -12.69 -22.32 -12.14
CA ASN A 422 -12.16 -22.33 -10.78
C ASN A 422 -11.72 -23.73 -10.31
N ASN A 423 -12.39 -24.79 -10.75
CA ASN A 423 -12.04 -26.12 -10.30
C ASN A 423 -10.86 -26.73 -11.04
N GLU A 424 -10.71 -26.44 -12.33
CA GLU A 424 -9.75 -27.11 -13.20
C GLU A 424 -8.42 -26.37 -13.32
N ILE A 425 -8.44 -25.03 -13.29
CA ILE A 425 -7.22 -24.21 -13.38
C ILE A 425 -6.48 -24.20 -12.03
N LYS A 426 -5.17 -24.39 -12.10
CA LYS A 426 -4.25 -24.10 -10.99
C LYS A 426 -3.65 -22.69 -11.19
N ASN A 427 -3.68 -21.87 -10.15
CA ASN A 427 -2.98 -20.59 -10.13
C ASN A 427 -2.65 -20.24 -8.67
N GLU A 428 -1.39 -20.33 -8.31
CA GLU A 428 -0.91 -20.23 -6.94
C GLU A 428 0.37 -19.39 -6.87
N SER A 429 0.61 -18.78 -5.73
CA SER A 429 1.90 -18.16 -5.43
C SER A 429 2.37 -18.42 -4.01
N ASP A 430 3.68 -18.54 -3.83
CA ASP A 430 4.39 -18.64 -2.55
C ASP A 430 5.40 -17.49 -2.50
N ASN A 431 5.15 -16.54 -1.59
CA ASN A 431 5.93 -15.33 -1.44
C ASN A 431 6.68 -15.38 -0.11
N MET A 432 7.99 -15.24 -0.15
CA MET A 432 8.83 -15.10 1.03
C MET A 432 9.48 -13.71 1.01
N SER A 433 9.41 -13.00 2.11
CA SER A 433 10.13 -11.73 2.26
C SER A 433 10.75 -11.62 3.64
N GLY A 434 11.89 -10.97 3.70
CA GLY A 434 12.56 -10.71 4.97
C GLY A 434 13.36 -9.42 4.90
N TYR A 435 13.52 -8.80 6.06
CA TYR A 435 14.39 -7.64 6.22
C TYR A 435 15.21 -7.76 7.52
N ALA A 436 16.35 -7.12 7.53
CA ALA A 436 17.20 -6.98 8.70
C ALA A 436 17.82 -5.59 8.73
N LEU A 437 17.86 -4.99 9.90
CA LEU A 437 18.49 -3.71 10.22
C LEU A 437 19.48 -3.92 11.38
N VAL A 438 20.68 -3.43 11.22
CA VAL A 438 21.63 -3.24 12.31
C VAL A 438 22.06 -1.79 12.31
N LYS A 439 21.85 -1.09 13.43
CA LYS A 439 22.21 0.33 13.60
C LYS A 439 23.02 0.52 14.88
N ALA A 440 24.14 1.21 14.78
CA ALA A 440 24.95 1.63 15.90
C ALA A 440 24.89 3.15 16.04
N ASP A 441 24.51 3.63 17.22
CA ASP A 441 24.52 5.05 17.61
C ASP A 441 25.66 5.26 18.61
N TRP A 442 26.70 6.00 18.22
CA TRP A 442 27.87 6.33 19.07
C TRP A 442 27.85 7.81 19.46
N THR A 443 27.61 8.08 20.73
CA THR A 443 27.76 9.43 21.30
C THR A 443 29.26 9.73 21.50
N ILE A 444 29.83 10.54 20.62
CA ILE A 444 31.24 10.91 20.59
C ILE A 444 31.52 11.89 21.74
N ILE A 445 30.73 12.94 21.83
CA ILE A 445 30.68 13.92 22.90
C ILE A 445 29.21 14.29 23.17
N PRO A 446 28.86 14.89 24.32
CA PRO A 446 27.50 15.34 24.58
C PRO A 446 26.95 16.21 23.44
N GLY A 447 25.86 15.76 22.84
CA GLY A 447 25.19 16.39 21.70
C GLY A 447 25.67 15.94 20.33
N LEU A 448 26.82 15.30 20.16
CA LEU A 448 27.34 14.79 18.88
C LEU A 448 27.25 13.27 18.83
N ILE A 449 26.40 12.78 17.92
CA ILE A 449 26.12 11.36 17.72
C ILE A 449 26.52 10.96 16.30
N MET A 450 27.34 9.92 16.18
CA MET A 450 27.57 9.21 14.91
C MET A 450 26.65 8.01 14.84
N SER A 451 25.85 7.93 13.79
CA SER A 451 24.99 6.79 13.50
C SER A 451 25.48 6.09 12.23
N VAL A 452 25.61 4.76 12.32
CA VAL A 452 25.90 3.90 11.16
C VAL A 452 24.88 2.79 11.14
N SER A 453 24.25 2.57 9.98
CA SER A 453 23.27 1.48 9.78
C SER A 453 23.56 0.69 8.51
N GLY A 454 23.24 -0.60 8.58
CA GLY A 454 23.18 -1.49 7.45
C GLY A 454 21.80 -2.15 7.40
N ASN A 455 21.17 -2.13 6.24
CA ASN A 455 19.88 -2.73 5.98
C ASN A 455 19.99 -3.75 4.85
N ALA A 456 19.36 -4.89 5.03
CA ALA A 456 19.19 -5.89 3.99
C ALA A 456 17.72 -6.25 3.86
N ARG A 457 17.19 -6.30 2.63
CA ARG A 457 15.86 -6.80 2.31
C ARG A 457 15.97 -7.82 1.20
N ALA A 458 15.31 -8.95 1.35
CA ALA A 458 15.22 -9.98 0.34
C ALA A 458 13.76 -10.40 0.15
N GLU A 459 13.37 -10.61 -1.11
CA GLU A 459 12.06 -11.13 -1.48
C GLU A 459 12.25 -12.23 -2.51
N GLN A 460 11.50 -13.30 -2.37
CA GLN A 460 11.38 -14.39 -3.33
C GLN A 460 9.90 -14.65 -3.58
N ARG A 461 9.49 -14.59 -4.82
CA ARG A 461 8.15 -14.95 -5.25
C ARG A 461 8.23 -16.10 -6.21
N ARG A 462 7.49 -17.16 -5.93
CA ARG A 462 7.24 -18.27 -6.82
C ARG A 462 5.79 -18.27 -7.23
N SER A 463 5.51 -18.43 -8.51
CA SER A 463 4.15 -18.58 -9.02
C SER A 463 4.07 -19.81 -9.90
N ALA A 464 2.99 -20.55 -9.75
CA ALA A 464 2.72 -21.79 -10.50
C ALA A 464 1.32 -21.70 -11.10
N TYR A 465 1.18 -22.06 -12.37
CA TYR A 465 -0.11 -22.13 -13.04
C TYR A 465 -0.21 -23.32 -13.97
N PHE A 466 -1.44 -23.79 -14.18
CA PHE A 466 -1.75 -24.82 -15.17
C PHE A 466 -3.16 -24.60 -15.74
N ASN A 467 -3.23 -24.48 -17.05
CA ASN A 467 -4.43 -24.39 -17.87
C ASN A 467 -4.62 -25.74 -18.59
N PRO A 468 -5.49 -26.64 -18.10
CA PRO A 468 -5.67 -27.95 -18.73
C PRO A 468 -6.39 -27.82 -20.08
N PRO A 469 -6.24 -28.80 -20.97
CA PRO A 469 -7.01 -28.88 -22.22
C PRO A 469 -8.51 -28.81 -21.96
N LEU A 470 -9.27 -28.27 -22.90
CA LEU A 470 -10.73 -28.19 -22.89
C LEU A 470 -11.36 -27.21 -21.90
N TYR A 471 -10.64 -26.66 -20.95
CA TYR A 471 -11.19 -25.80 -19.90
C TYR A 471 -10.82 -24.33 -20.03
N THR A 472 -9.84 -24.00 -20.85
CA THR A 472 -9.43 -22.62 -21.18
C THR A 472 -9.04 -22.52 -22.65
N LEU A 473 -9.10 -21.30 -23.18
CA LEU A 473 -8.64 -21.05 -24.55
C LEU A 473 -7.16 -21.40 -24.73
N ALA A 474 -6.32 -21.02 -23.77
CA ALA A 474 -4.89 -21.33 -23.80
C ALA A 474 -4.63 -22.85 -23.68
N GLY A 475 -5.33 -23.52 -22.74
CA GLY A 475 -5.23 -24.96 -22.56
C GLY A 475 -5.66 -25.74 -23.81
N ASP A 476 -6.74 -25.31 -24.46
CA ASP A 476 -7.26 -25.98 -25.66
C ASP A 476 -6.35 -25.74 -26.88
N ASN A 477 -5.92 -24.49 -27.10
CA ASN A 477 -5.04 -24.15 -28.23
C ASN A 477 -3.69 -24.87 -28.18
N TYR A 478 -3.20 -25.18 -26.98
CA TYR A 478 -1.87 -25.78 -26.82
C TYR A 478 -1.88 -27.20 -26.28
N ASN A 479 -3.04 -27.85 -26.17
CA ASN A 479 -3.18 -29.16 -25.51
C ASN A 479 -2.60 -29.13 -24.09
N GLY A 480 -2.99 -28.11 -23.33
CA GLY A 480 -2.46 -27.82 -22.01
C GLY A 480 -1.31 -26.80 -22.02
N GLU A 481 -1.39 -25.83 -21.12
CA GLU A 481 -0.32 -24.88 -20.86
C GLU A 481 -0.09 -24.75 -19.37
N GLY A 482 1.15 -24.87 -18.93
CA GLY A 482 1.50 -24.73 -17.52
C GLY A 482 2.91 -24.21 -17.34
N GLY A 483 3.19 -23.64 -16.20
CA GLY A 483 4.49 -23.06 -15.95
C GLY A 483 4.74 -22.62 -14.53
N ASN A 484 6.02 -22.42 -14.26
CA ASN A 484 6.53 -21.91 -13.00
C ASN A 484 7.36 -20.66 -13.28
N SER A 485 7.21 -19.66 -12.42
CA SER A 485 8.08 -18.48 -12.42
C SER A 485 8.63 -18.22 -11.04
N GLU A 486 9.87 -17.77 -10.99
CA GLU A 486 10.53 -17.35 -9.76
C GLU A 486 11.12 -15.97 -9.98
N SER A 487 10.88 -15.05 -9.03
CA SER A 487 11.54 -13.76 -8.98
C SER A 487 12.19 -13.56 -7.62
N THR A 488 13.40 -13.03 -7.63
CA THR A 488 14.16 -12.65 -6.42
C THR A 488 14.50 -11.18 -6.49
N TYR A 489 14.29 -10.47 -5.39
CA TYR A 489 14.70 -9.09 -5.20
C TYR A 489 15.56 -8.99 -3.96
N VAL A 490 16.73 -8.37 -4.08
CA VAL A 490 17.63 -8.11 -2.94
C VAL A 490 17.99 -6.63 -2.97
N ASN A 491 17.78 -5.97 -1.85
CA ASN A 491 18.18 -4.58 -1.62
C ASN A 491 19.11 -4.51 -0.41
N LEU A 492 20.26 -3.88 -0.60
CA LEU A 492 21.22 -3.60 0.45
C LEU A 492 21.39 -2.08 0.57
N THR A 493 21.21 -1.55 1.78
CA THR A 493 21.37 -0.12 2.06
C THR A 493 22.34 0.07 3.21
N GLY A 494 23.26 0.99 3.05
CA GLY A 494 24.17 1.45 4.10
C GLY A 494 24.05 2.95 4.31
N ASP A 495 23.88 3.40 5.55
CA ASP A 495 23.79 4.81 5.91
C ASP A 495 24.81 5.15 6.96
N ALA A 496 25.42 6.34 6.87
CA ALA A 496 26.28 6.89 7.88
C ALA A 496 26.03 8.39 8.01
N TYR A 497 25.78 8.86 9.24
CA TYR A 497 25.51 10.28 9.47
C TYR A 497 25.92 10.74 10.88
N LEU A 498 26.30 12.01 10.94
CA LEU A 498 26.59 12.74 12.18
C LEU A 498 25.40 13.65 12.50
N THR A 499 24.98 13.65 13.77
CA THR A 499 23.97 14.59 14.28
C THR A 499 24.55 15.34 15.45
N TYR A 500 24.47 16.68 15.43
CA TYR A 500 24.89 17.55 16.50
C TYR A 500 23.71 18.38 17.01
N ASN A 501 23.39 18.23 18.31
CA ASN A 501 22.31 18.96 18.96
C ASN A 501 22.90 19.83 20.09
N LYS A 502 22.55 21.11 20.10
CA LYS A 502 23.03 22.07 21.09
C LYS A 502 21.96 23.12 21.40
N THR A 503 21.71 23.34 22.70
CA THR A 503 20.89 24.45 23.18
C THR A 503 21.80 25.42 23.92
N ILE A 504 21.69 26.72 23.56
CA ILE A 504 22.47 27.83 24.18
C ILE A 504 21.47 28.95 24.46
N GLY A 505 21.07 29.12 25.73
CA GLY A 505 20.03 30.07 26.09
C GLY A 505 18.73 29.80 25.35
N ASP A 506 18.22 30.79 24.65
CA ASP A 506 16.99 30.72 23.86
C ASP A 506 17.17 30.07 22.47
N HIS A 507 18.37 29.63 22.13
CA HIS A 507 18.73 29.12 20.81
C HIS A 507 18.93 27.60 20.85
N THR A 508 18.18 26.84 20.07
CA THR A 508 18.39 25.40 19.89
C THR A 508 18.77 25.12 18.43
N PHE A 509 19.88 24.43 18.27
CA PHE A 509 20.44 24.02 16.99
C PHE A 509 20.46 22.50 16.89
N SER A 510 20.06 21.98 15.73
CA SER A 510 20.27 20.59 15.34
C SER A 510 20.83 20.56 13.94
N ALA A 511 22.00 19.97 13.74
CA ALA A 511 22.64 19.84 12.44
C ALA A 511 22.93 18.36 12.16
N MET A 512 22.60 17.90 10.96
CA MET A 512 22.88 16.55 10.49
C MET A 512 23.60 16.61 9.14
N LEU A 513 24.60 15.75 8.99
CA LEU A 513 25.33 15.54 7.73
C LEU A 513 25.55 14.04 7.55
N GLY A 514 25.25 13.51 6.37
CA GLY A 514 25.39 12.08 6.13
C GLY A 514 25.42 11.69 4.68
N GLY A 515 25.59 10.38 4.47
CA GLY A 515 25.52 9.73 3.17
C GLY A 515 24.82 8.39 3.24
N SER A 516 24.30 7.97 2.12
CA SER A 516 23.60 6.71 1.93
C SER A 516 24.05 6.05 0.63
N TYR A 517 24.14 4.72 0.64
CA TYR A 517 24.41 3.92 -0.54
C TYR A 517 23.41 2.76 -0.59
N GLU A 518 22.75 2.60 -1.70
CA GLU A 518 21.76 1.56 -1.93
C GLU A 518 22.08 0.80 -3.22
N ASN A 519 21.96 -0.53 -3.17
CA ASN A 519 22.13 -1.43 -4.30
C ASN A 519 20.98 -2.43 -4.32
N SER A 520 20.17 -2.37 -5.36
CA SER A 520 19.02 -3.27 -5.59
C SER A 520 19.31 -4.17 -6.78
N VAL A 521 19.09 -5.46 -6.61
CA VAL A 521 19.22 -6.47 -7.67
C VAL A 521 17.93 -7.27 -7.76
N SER A 522 17.33 -7.29 -8.92
CA SER A 522 16.20 -8.16 -9.26
C SER A 522 16.63 -9.23 -10.27
N ARG A 523 16.19 -10.46 -10.05
CA ARG A 523 16.39 -11.60 -10.98
C ARG A 523 15.06 -12.30 -11.17
N GLY A 524 14.79 -12.77 -12.38
CA GLY A 524 13.62 -13.57 -12.71
C GLY A 524 13.99 -14.74 -13.57
N SER A 525 13.29 -15.84 -13.41
CA SER A 525 13.30 -16.99 -14.29
C SER A 525 11.88 -17.51 -14.46
N SER A 526 11.54 -17.98 -15.64
CA SER A 526 10.28 -18.66 -15.89
C SER A 526 10.49 -19.83 -16.85
N ILE A 527 9.66 -20.84 -16.64
CA ILE A 527 9.55 -22.00 -17.52
C ILE A 527 8.07 -22.22 -17.84
N THR A 528 7.72 -22.29 -19.09
CA THR A 528 6.36 -22.56 -19.59
C THR A 528 6.39 -23.76 -20.51
N GLY A 529 5.54 -24.74 -20.27
CA GLY A 529 5.32 -25.89 -21.11
C GLY A 529 4.00 -25.80 -21.86
N ARG A 530 3.99 -26.30 -23.09
CA ARG A 530 2.80 -26.43 -23.94
C ARG A 530 2.76 -27.81 -24.58
N GLY A 531 1.57 -28.38 -24.67
CA GLY A 531 1.42 -29.76 -25.18
C GLY A 531 1.79 -30.79 -24.12
N PHE A 532 0.86 -31.13 -23.24
CA PHE A 532 1.07 -32.10 -22.19
C PHE A 532 0.40 -33.43 -22.59
N SER A 533 1.21 -34.48 -22.77
CA SER A 533 0.70 -35.85 -23.03
C SER A 533 -0.10 -36.36 -21.83
N ASN A 534 0.19 -35.89 -20.63
CA ASN A 534 -0.50 -36.22 -19.39
C ASN A 534 -0.66 -34.94 -18.53
N ALA A 535 -1.90 -34.44 -18.45
CA ALA A 535 -2.24 -33.27 -17.67
C ALA A 535 -2.34 -33.54 -16.14
N ALA A 536 -2.25 -34.79 -15.69
CA ALA A 536 -2.44 -35.13 -14.26
C ALA A 536 -1.37 -34.56 -13.33
N LEU A 537 -0.14 -34.37 -13.84
CA LEU A 537 0.98 -33.84 -13.08
C LEU A 537 1.06 -32.30 -13.14
N LYS A 538 0.21 -31.67 -13.95
CA LYS A 538 0.07 -30.20 -14.09
C LYS A 538 1.46 -29.55 -14.34
N ASP A 539 1.74 -28.47 -13.59
CA ASP A 539 2.97 -27.69 -13.66
C ASP A 539 4.21 -28.38 -13.02
N GLU A 540 4.03 -29.49 -12.31
CA GLU A 540 5.13 -30.19 -11.64
C GLU A 540 6.13 -30.84 -12.63
N VAL A 541 5.67 -31.14 -13.86
CA VAL A 541 6.49 -31.79 -14.90
C VAL A 541 6.43 -30.99 -16.21
N VAL A 542 6.78 -29.71 -16.15
CA VAL A 542 6.83 -28.81 -17.33
C VAL A 542 7.80 -29.32 -18.38
N SER A 543 8.88 -30.01 -17.98
CA SER A 543 9.85 -30.63 -18.89
C SER A 543 9.28 -31.74 -19.76
N GLY A 544 8.13 -32.33 -19.40
CA GLY A 544 7.42 -33.36 -20.18
C GLY A 544 6.46 -32.78 -21.23
N ALA A 545 6.41 -31.45 -21.41
CA ALA A 545 5.62 -30.79 -22.45
C ALA A 545 6.32 -30.91 -23.83
N ASP A 546 5.52 -30.92 -24.89
CA ASP A 546 6.03 -30.97 -26.26
C ASP A 546 6.89 -29.74 -26.60
N LYS A 547 6.53 -28.60 -26.07
CA LYS A 547 7.28 -27.34 -26.21
C LYS A 547 7.56 -26.72 -24.86
N VAL A 548 8.84 -26.49 -24.56
CA VAL A 548 9.27 -25.78 -23.33
C VAL A 548 9.87 -24.43 -23.70
N ILE A 549 9.38 -23.39 -23.06
CA ILE A 549 9.81 -21.99 -23.23
C ILE A 549 10.44 -21.54 -21.92
N THR A 550 11.65 -21.03 -21.97
CA THR A 550 12.36 -20.51 -20.79
C THR A 550 12.68 -19.03 -20.97
N SER A 551 12.65 -18.28 -19.87
CA SER A 551 13.05 -16.88 -19.85
C SER A 551 13.85 -16.60 -18.58
N THR A 552 14.85 -15.75 -18.70
CA THR A 552 15.60 -15.24 -17.55
C THR A 552 15.78 -13.73 -17.66
N SER A 553 15.78 -13.05 -16.53
CA SER A 553 15.98 -11.60 -16.46
C SER A 553 16.87 -11.22 -15.28
N ARG A 554 17.61 -10.14 -15.42
CA ARG A 554 18.36 -9.52 -14.33
C ARG A 554 18.37 -8.01 -14.51
N SER A 555 18.06 -7.29 -13.44
CA SER A 555 18.25 -5.84 -13.38
C SER A 555 18.98 -5.44 -12.09
N GLN A 556 19.71 -4.34 -12.16
CA GLN A 556 20.42 -3.78 -11.03
C GLN A 556 20.33 -2.27 -11.08
N GLU A 557 20.10 -1.67 -9.92
CA GLU A 557 20.13 -0.22 -9.76
C GLU A 557 20.93 0.16 -8.51
N ILE A 558 21.63 1.28 -8.60
CA ILE A 558 22.44 1.83 -7.53
C ILE A 558 22.03 3.28 -7.33
N LEU A 559 21.86 3.68 -6.06
CA LEU A 559 21.62 5.05 -5.65
C LEU A 559 22.64 5.43 -4.58
N ALA A 560 23.42 6.47 -4.84
CA ALA A 560 24.36 7.05 -3.89
C ALA A 560 23.90 8.46 -3.54
N SER A 561 23.95 8.83 -2.26
CA SER A 561 23.37 10.09 -1.80
C SER A 561 24.22 10.76 -0.74
N GLY A 562 24.28 12.09 -0.78
CA GLY A 562 24.77 12.92 0.30
C GLY A 562 23.69 13.88 0.77
N PHE A 563 23.53 14.09 2.08
CA PHE A 563 22.45 14.91 2.63
C PHE A 563 22.87 15.69 3.86
N THR A 564 22.20 16.84 4.06
CA THR A 564 22.33 17.66 5.27
C THR A 564 20.98 18.19 5.67
N ARG A 565 20.77 18.34 6.99
CA ARG A 565 19.59 18.99 7.58
C ARG A 565 20.04 19.91 8.70
N LEU A 566 19.54 21.12 8.70
CA LEU A 566 19.76 22.12 9.73
C LEU A 566 18.41 22.54 10.31
N ASN A 567 18.24 22.41 11.61
CA ASN A 567 17.07 22.91 12.32
C ASN A 567 17.54 23.97 13.31
N TYR A 568 16.83 25.07 13.36
CA TYR A 568 17.08 26.16 14.30
C TYR A 568 15.77 26.59 14.96
N THR A 569 15.75 26.67 16.26
CA THR A 569 14.60 27.12 17.04
C THR A 569 15.05 28.28 17.94
N PHE A 570 14.33 29.41 17.86
CA PHE A 570 14.55 30.58 18.68
C PHE A 570 13.39 30.78 19.65
N LYS A 571 13.69 30.86 20.95
CA LYS A 571 12.73 31.06 22.04
C LYS A 571 11.55 30.08 22.04
N ASN A 572 11.74 28.88 21.54
CA ASN A 572 10.68 27.89 21.31
C ASN A 572 9.48 28.42 20.47
N ARG A 573 9.65 29.51 19.71
CA ARG A 573 8.58 30.19 18.95
C ARG A 573 8.79 30.16 17.45
N TYR A 574 10.02 30.47 17.01
CA TYR A 574 10.37 30.59 15.60
C TYR A 574 11.25 29.39 15.23
N LEU A 575 10.78 28.58 14.32
CA LEU A 575 11.46 27.38 13.87
C LEU A 575 11.79 27.51 12.40
N VAL A 576 13.02 27.15 12.04
CA VAL A 576 13.50 27.13 10.67
C VAL A 576 14.16 25.78 10.40
N THR A 577 13.80 25.15 9.31
CA THR A 577 14.42 23.92 8.82
C THR A 577 14.97 24.16 7.42
N PHE A 578 16.19 23.74 7.18
CA PHE A 578 16.81 23.67 5.87
C PHE A 578 17.31 22.24 5.63
N THR A 579 16.96 21.66 4.49
CA THR A 579 17.44 20.32 4.08
C THR A 579 17.96 20.42 2.64
N ALA A 580 19.10 19.80 2.39
CA ALA A 580 19.63 19.64 1.05
C ALA A 580 20.10 18.21 0.85
N ARG A 581 19.81 17.64 -0.31
CA ARG A 581 20.22 16.29 -0.70
C ARG A 581 20.68 16.27 -2.15
N ALA A 582 21.74 15.52 -2.40
CA ALA A 582 22.23 15.21 -3.73
C ALA A 582 22.15 13.69 -3.92
N ASP A 583 21.45 13.24 -4.94
CA ASP A 583 21.24 11.83 -5.29
C ASP A 583 21.87 11.52 -6.66
N GLY A 584 22.66 10.46 -6.73
CA GLY A 584 23.25 9.94 -7.96
C GLY A 584 22.68 8.56 -8.29
N ALA A 585 21.88 8.46 -9.35
CA ALA A 585 21.23 7.22 -9.77
C ALA A 585 21.89 6.60 -11.00
N SER A 586 22.11 5.28 -10.95
CA SER A 586 22.69 4.52 -12.07
C SER A 586 21.77 4.40 -13.29
N LYS A 587 20.48 4.70 -13.13
CA LYS A 587 19.46 4.67 -14.21
C LYS A 587 19.69 5.73 -15.28
N PHE A 588 20.32 6.84 -14.90
CA PHE A 588 20.59 7.96 -15.80
C PHE A 588 21.98 7.89 -16.43
N ALA A 589 22.14 8.58 -17.56
CA ALA A 589 23.37 8.60 -18.32
C ALA A 589 24.52 9.31 -17.58
N LYS A 590 25.74 9.02 -17.98
CA LYS A 590 26.92 9.72 -17.46
C LYS A 590 26.78 11.22 -17.74
N GLY A 591 26.92 12.05 -16.69
CA GLY A 591 26.71 13.50 -16.76
C GLY A 591 25.33 13.94 -16.25
N HIS A 592 24.31 13.08 -16.28
CA HIS A 592 22.92 13.35 -15.85
C HIS A 592 22.50 12.58 -14.60
N ARG A 593 23.41 11.82 -13.98
CA ARG A 593 23.12 10.94 -12.82
C ARG A 593 22.77 11.70 -11.55
N TRP A 594 23.36 12.89 -11.35
CA TRP A 594 23.24 13.62 -10.11
C TRP A 594 22.11 14.64 -10.15
N GLY A 595 21.17 14.54 -9.20
CA GLY A 595 20.14 15.54 -8.94
C GLY A 595 20.38 16.22 -7.60
N PHE A 596 20.06 17.52 -7.49
CA PHE A 596 20.16 18.31 -6.26
C PHE A 596 18.78 18.79 -5.82
N PHE A 597 18.41 18.52 -4.57
CA PHE A 597 17.05 18.66 -4.03
C PHE A 597 17.08 19.47 -2.72
N PRO A 598 17.02 20.81 -2.79
CA PRO A 598 16.95 21.66 -1.61
C PRO A 598 15.52 21.85 -1.13
N SER A 599 15.36 22.07 0.18
CA SER A 599 14.08 22.47 0.79
C SER A 599 14.29 23.38 1.99
N GLY A 600 13.31 24.23 2.26
CA GLY A 600 13.27 25.08 3.44
C GLY A 600 11.86 25.15 4.01
N ALA A 601 11.77 25.27 5.32
CA ALA A 601 10.49 25.46 6.02
C ALA A 601 10.67 26.39 7.20
N VAL A 602 9.62 27.15 7.48
CA VAL A 602 9.51 28.00 8.66
C VAL A 602 8.22 27.70 9.39
N SER A 603 8.26 27.77 10.71
CA SER A 603 7.02 27.77 11.48
C SER A 603 7.08 28.75 12.64
N TRP A 604 5.91 29.26 12.99
CA TRP A 604 5.71 30.22 14.06
C TRP A 604 4.67 29.71 15.04
N LYS A 605 5.10 29.42 16.27
CA LYS A 605 4.24 29.04 17.38
C LYS A 605 3.64 30.31 17.98
N LEU A 606 2.51 30.71 17.47
CA LEU A 606 1.79 31.94 17.91
C LEU A 606 1.31 31.80 19.35
N GLU A 607 0.97 30.63 19.83
CA GLU A 607 0.58 30.34 21.21
C GLU A 607 1.65 30.74 22.24
N GLU A 608 2.90 30.80 21.85
CA GLU A 608 4.00 31.22 22.73
C GLU A 608 4.20 32.74 22.73
N GLU A 609 3.51 33.48 21.89
CA GLU A 609 3.56 34.96 21.92
C GLU A 609 2.79 35.51 23.12
N PRO A 610 3.37 36.50 23.87
CA PRO A 610 2.74 37.03 25.10
C PRO A 610 1.30 37.50 24.90
N TRP A 611 1.01 38.11 23.77
CA TRP A 611 -0.33 38.65 23.45
C TRP A 611 -1.35 37.55 23.08
N ILE A 612 -0.94 36.38 22.55
CA ILE A 612 -1.82 35.24 22.35
C ILE A 612 -1.92 34.44 23.66
N LYS A 613 -0.80 34.23 24.34
CA LYS A 613 -0.73 33.49 25.60
C LYS A 613 -1.62 34.09 26.69
N SER A 614 -1.72 35.42 26.71
CA SER A 614 -2.62 36.14 27.64
C SER A 614 -4.11 35.88 27.43
N LEU A 615 -4.51 35.39 26.23
CA LEU A 615 -5.90 35.03 25.95
C LEU A 615 -6.34 33.73 26.64
N GLY A 616 -5.38 32.83 26.97
CA GLY A 616 -5.64 31.56 27.68
C GLY A 616 -6.58 30.61 26.95
N PHE A 617 -6.81 30.84 25.66
CA PHE A 617 -7.78 30.09 24.85
C PHE A 617 -7.12 29.04 23.94
N PHE A 618 -5.90 29.32 23.46
CA PHE A 618 -5.17 28.47 22.52
C PHE A 618 -4.20 27.59 23.26
N ASP A 619 -4.32 26.26 23.09
CA ASP A 619 -3.33 25.28 23.54
C ASP A 619 -2.23 25.14 22.48
N GLN A 620 -2.59 25.28 21.19
CA GLN A 620 -1.69 25.37 20.07
C GLN A 620 -2.28 26.28 19.00
N LEU A 621 -1.45 27.15 18.45
CA LEU A 621 -1.76 27.98 17.29
C LEU A 621 -0.48 28.18 16.49
N LYS A 622 -0.21 27.29 15.55
CA LYS A 622 1.04 27.29 14.80
C LYS A 622 0.81 27.48 13.31
N LEU A 623 1.49 28.46 12.74
CA LEU A 623 1.56 28.67 11.30
C LEU A 623 2.80 27.99 10.73
N ARG A 624 2.67 27.36 9.56
CA ARG A 624 3.73 26.68 8.84
C ARG A 624 3.77 27.14 7.38
N ALA A 625 4.98 27.29 6.84
CA ALA A 625 5.19 27.45 5.41
C ALA A 625 6.44 26.67 4.98
N SER A 626 6.35 25.95 3.89
CA SER A 626 7.46 25.21 3.32
C SER A 626 7.53 25.33 1.80
N TYR A 627 8.74 25.23 1.28
CA TYR A 627 9.02 25.12 -0.15
C TYR A 627 10.22 24.19 -0.35
N GLY A 628 10.12 23.31 -1.34
CA GLY A 628 11.23 22.44 -1.67
C GLY A 628 11.08 21.78 -3.03
N VAL A 629 12.16 21.19 -3.47
CA VAL A 629 12.24 20.43 -4.72
C VAL A 629 12.62 18.99 -4.38
N SER A 630 11.93 18.03 -4.96
CA SER A 630 12.26 16.60 -4.92
C SER A 630 12.42 16.05 -6.34
N GLY A 631 13.19 14.97 -6.47
CA GLY A 631 13.35 14.25 -7.73
C GLY A 631 12.49 13.01 -7.83
N ASN A 632 12.28 12.51 -9.05
CA ASN A 632 11.73 11.19 -9.28
C ASN A 632 12.58 10.47 -10.34
N GLN A 633 12.87 9.18 -10.10
CA GLN A 633 13.64 8.30 -10.99
C GLN A 633 12.79 7.12 -11.48
N GLY A 634 11.47 7.31 -11.59
CA GLY A 634 10.48 6.26 -11.81
C GLY A 634 10.52 5.59 -13.19
N ILE A 635 11.72 5.31 -13.72
CA ILE A 635 11.95 4.53 -14.93
C ILE A 635 12.66 3.21 -14.61
N SER A 636 12.50 2.23 -15.50
CA SER A 636 13.25 0.99 -15.42
C SER A 636 14.75 1.23 -15.65
N PRO A 637 15.65 0.43 -15.06
CA PRO A 637 17.07 0.48 -15.38
C PRO A 637 17.35 0.31 -16.88
N TYR A 638 18.50 0.79 -17.33
CA TYR A 638 19.06 0.61 -18.69
C TYR A 638 18.33 1.35 -19.82
N GLN A 639 17.44 2.32 -19.54
CA GLN A 639 16.78 3.11 -20.60
C GLN A 639 17.73 4.04 -21.34
N THR A 640 18.90 4.29 -20.78
CA THR A 640 19.97 5.10 -21.36
C THR A 640 20.97 4.29 -22.18
N PHE A 641 20.77 2.99 -22.34
CA PHE A 641 21.63 2.10 -23.12
C PHE A 641 20.88 1.64 -24.38
N GLU A 642 21.63 1.47 -25.45
CA GLU A 642 21.14 0.77 -26.62
C GLU A 642 20.83 -0.69 -26.27
N ARG A 643 19.65 -1.15 -26.66
CA ARG A 643 19.17 -2.51 -26.35
C ARG A 643 18.78 -3.21 -27.63
N PHE A 644 19.14 -4.47 -27.74
CA PHE A 644 18.78 -5.33 -28.84
C PHE A 644 17.79 -6.38 -28.34
N GLY A 645 16.74 -6.60 -29.13
CA GLY A 645 15.89 -7.77 -29.02
C GLY A 645 16.51 -8.94 -29.78
N PHE A 646 16.04 -10.14 -29.52
CA PHE A 646 16.33 -11.30 -30.33
C PHE A 646 15.04 -11.97 -30.80
N ASP A 647 15.08 -12.60 -31.95
CA ASP A 647 14.00 -13.41 -32.51
C ASP A 647 14.59 -14.66 -33.19
N TYR A 648 13.73 -15.59 -33.55
CA TYR A 648 14.12 -16.81 -34.21
C TYR A 648 13.67 -16.77 -35.66
N TYR A 649 14.61 -17.03 -36.57
CA TYR A 649 14.37 -17.10 -38.00
C TYR A 649 14.59 -18.52 -38.49
N TRP A 650 13.60 -19.06 -39.20
CA TRP A 650 13.67 -20.41 -39.81
C TRP A 650 14.20 -20.31 -41.24
N SER A 651 15.28 -20.96 -41.55
CA SER A 651 15.80 -21.09 -42.90
C SER A 651 16.43 -22.46 -43.09
N GLY A 652 16.11 -23.10 -44.21
CA GLY A 652 16.66 -24.41 -44.56
C GLY A 652 16.38 -25.52 -43.53
N GLY A 653 15.23 -25.48 -42.83
CA GLY A 653 14.86 -26.47 -41.80
C GLY A 653 15.58 -26.29 -40.48
N LYS A 654 16.27 -25.15 -40.23
CA LYS A 654 16.97 -24.82 -39.00
C LYS A 654 16.49 -23.49 -38.47
N GLU A 655 16.43 -23.37 -37.15
CA GLU A 655 16.13 -22.15 -36.40
C GLU A 655 17.44 -21.41 -36.12
N TYR A 656 17.47 -20.09 -36.44
CA TYR A 656 18.60 -19.22 -36.20
C TYR A 656 18.15 -18.09 -35.28
N THR A 657 18.90 -17.80 -34.21
CA THR A 657 18.68 -16.62 -33.38
C THR A 657 19.20 -15.39 -34.11
N VAL A 658 18.34 -14.40 -34.32
CA VAL A 658 18.70 -13.11 -34.91
C VAL A 658 18.57 -12.01 -33.88
N TYR A 659 19.46 -11.05 -33.92
CA TYR A 659 19.43 -9.89 -33.02
C TYR A 659 19.12 -8.64 -33.83
N GLY A 660 18.28 -7.77 -33.30
CA GLY A 660 17.90 -6.54 -33.97
C GLY A 660 17.23 -5.55 -33.03
N ILE A 661 16.85 -4.41 -33.58
CA ILE A 661 16.16 -3.35 -32.84
C ILE A 661 14.69 -3.65 -32.55
N GLY A 662 14.20 -4.80 -32.99
CA GLY A 662 12.88 -5.35 -32.70
C GLY A 662 11.70 -4.61 -33.35
N TYR A 663 10.89 -5.35 -34.08
CA TYR A 663 9.61 -4.92 -34.63
C TYR A 663 8.51 -5.89 -34.17
N GLN A 664 7.37 -5.39 -33.74
CA GLN A 664 6.20 -6.20 -33.49
C GLN A 664 5.34 -6.24 -34.76
N ASP A 665 5.29 -7.37 -35.43
CA ASP A 665 4.26 -7.60 -36.42
C ASP A 665 2.99 -8.06 -35.71
N GLY A 666 1.98 -7.21 -35.63
CA GLY A 666 0.66 -7.47 -35.04
C GLY A 666 -0.24 -8.39 -35.87
N ARG A 667 0.26 -9.14 -36.83
CA ARG A 667 -0.52 -10.05 -37.65
C ARG A 667 -0.86 -11.31 -36.87
N GLU A 668 -2.10 -11.42 -36.44
CA GLU A 668 -2.69 -12.67 -36.00
C GLU A 668 -2.56 -13.73 -37.12
N GLY A 669 -1.93 -14.84 -36.79
CA GLY A 669 -1.86 -16.02 -37.69
C GLY A 669 -0.49 -16.67 -37.83
N LEU A 670 0.59 -16.04 -37.47
CA LEU A 670 1.96 -16.60 -37.50
C LEU A 670 2.52 -16.84 -36.08
N GLY A 671 1.78 -17.58 -35.21
CA GLY A 671 2.21 -17.99 -33.89
C GLY A 671 2.84 -16.86 -33.07
N ASN A 672 2.37 -16.61 -31.85
CA ASN A 672 2.86 -15.56 -30.96
C ASN A 672 4.38 -15.50 -30.92
N ARG A 673 4.99 -14.70 -31.75
CA ARG A 673 6.41 -14.35 -31.66
C ARG A 673 6.52 -13.17 -30.71
N PHE A 674 7.03 -13.42 -29.53
CA PHE A 674 7.38 -12.36 -28.59
C PHE A 674 8.66 -11.69 -29.09
N VAL A 675 8.51 -10.61 -29.82
CA VAL A 675 9.63 -9.75 -30.12
C VAL A 675 9.94 -8.90 -28.88
N THR A 676 11.13 -9.06 -28.33
CA THR A 676 11.57 -8.20 -27.24
C THR A 676 11.88 -6.81 -27.83
N TYR A 677 11.08 -5.81 -27.49
CA TYR A 677 11.31 -4.44 -27.95
C TYR A 677 12.68 -3.92 -27.53
N ALA A 678 13.50 -3.60 -28.49
CA ALA A 678 14.64 -2.75 -28.29
C ALA A 678 14.12 -1.31 -28.11
N GLY A 679 14.44 -0.66 -27.01
CA GLY A 679 14.13 0.77 -26.84
C GLY A 679 15.26 1.62 -27.38
N MET A 680 14.94 2.70 -28.08
CA MET A 680 15.95 3.70 -28.45
C MET A 680 16.59 4.26 -27.18
N ALA A 681 17.93 4.31 -27.14
CA ALA A 681 18.66 4.91 -26.03
C ALA A 681 18.48 6.44 -26.04
N ASN A 682 18.33 7.02 -24.84
CA ASN A 682 18.43 8.47 -24.68
C ASN A 682 19.50 8.78 -23.62
N HIS A 683 20.62 9.36 -24.09
CA HIS A 683 21.75 9.70 -23.23
C HIS A 683 21.56 11.01 -22.46
N GLU A 684 20.48 11.76 -22.73
CA GLU A 684 20.13 13.01 -22.06
C GLU A 684 19.11 12.82 -20.92
N LEU A 685 18.67 11.56 -20.67
CA LEU A 685 17.71 11.28 -19.62
C LEU A 685 18.23 11.70 -18.24
N THR A 686 17.41 12.49 -17.56
CA THR A 686 17.69 13.03 -16.23
C THR A 686 16.46 12.93 -15.31
N TRP A 687 16.56 13.49 -14.15
CA TRP A 687 15.56 13.50 -13.10
C TRP A 687 14.31 14.28 -13.50
N GLU A 688 13.16 13.71 -13.23
CA GLU A 688 11.91 14.45 -13.12
C GLU A 688 11.93 15.26 -11.82
N LYS A 689 11.52 16.53 -11.87
CA LYS A 689 11.61 17.48 -10.75
C LYS A 689 10.24 17.92 -10.29
N THR A 690 9.96 17.77 -8.98
CA THR A 690 8.74 18.22 -8.35
C THR A 690 9.03 19.33 -7.36
N ALA A 691 8.59 20.55 -7.66
CA ALA A 691 8.58 21.66 -6.74
C ALA A 691 7.25 21.74 -6.00
N GLN A 692 7.29 21.85 -4.68
CA GLN A 692 6.12 21.92 -3.84
C GLN A 692 6.20 23.08 -2.86
N MET A 693 5.11 23.84 -2.76
CA MET A 693 4.85 24.85 -1.73
C MET A 693 3.71 24.37 -0.86
N ASP A 694 3.83 24.57 0.44
CA ASP A 694 2.82 24.23 1.44
C ASP A 694 2.66 25.34 2.46
N ILE A 695 1.43 25.67 2.82
CA ILE A 695 1.08 26.60 3.91
C ILE A 695 0.07 25.90 4.80
N GLY A 696 0.37 25.80 6.09
CA GLY A 696 -0.43 25.08 7.05
C GLY A 696 -0.71 25.83 8.33
N LEU A 697 -1.81 25.46 8.98
CA LEU A 697 -2.23 25.95 10.30
C LEU A 697 -2.56 24.75 11.18
N ASP A 698 -1.92 24.67 12.36
CA ASP A 698 -2.26 23.74 13.42
C ASP A 698 -2.90 24.51 14.57
N LEU A 699 -4.13 24.14 14.92
CA LEU A 699 -4.92 24.76 15.97
C LEU A 699 -5.34 23.71 17.00
N SER A 700 -5.14 23.99 18.28
CA SER A 700 -5.68 23.22 19.39
C SER A 700 -6.30 24.16 20.41
N ILE A 701 -7.52 23.87 20.83
CA ILE A 701 -8.27 24.69 21.79
C ILE A 701 -9.03 23.79 22.78
N PHE A 702 -9.51 24.42 23.87
CA PHE A 702 -10.27 23.76 24.95
C PHE A 702 -9.49 22.63 25.64
N ARG A 703 -8.22 22.86 25.97
CA ARG A 703 -7.29 21.86 26.57
C ARG A 703 -7.17 20.60 25.71
N GLY A 704 -6.89 20.78 24.42
CA GLY A 704 -6.72 19.69 23.47
C GLY A 704 -8.01 18.96 23.06
N ARG A 705 -9.19 19.48 23.41
CA ARG A 705 -10.46 18.85 23.05
C ARG A 705 -10.82 19.03 21.58
N LEU A 706 -10.44 20.13 20.97
CA LEU A 706 -10.63 20.37 19.54
C LEU A 706 -9.27 20.63 18.89
N ASN A 707 -8.90 19.77 17.96
CA ASN A 707 -7.68 19.89 17.17
C ASN A 707 -8.07 20.04 15.70
N VAL A 708 -7.50 21.04 15.03
CA VAL A 708 -7.74 21.34 13.62
C VAL A 708 -6.41 21.50 12.91
N THR A 709 -6.22 20.80 11.81
CA THR A 709 -5.09 20.98 10.89
C THR A 709 -5.63 21.37 9.53
N LEU A 710 -5.10 22.45 8.97
CA LEU A 710 -5.43 22.95 7.64
C LEU A 710 -4.14 23.05 6.84
N ASP A 711 -4.16 22.54 5.61
CA ASP A 711 -3.04 22.67 4.67
C ASP A 711 -3.55 23.13 3.31
N TYR A 712 -2.84 24.06 2.67
CA TYR A 712 -2.99 24.42 1.28
C TYR A 712 -1.67 24.20 0.56
N TYR A 713 -1.70 23.48 -0.57
CA TYR A 713 -0.49 23.15 -1.30
C TYR A 713 -0.61 23.39 -2.81
N ILE A 714 0.56 23.66 -3.42
CA ILE A 714 0.75 23.69 -4.86
C ILE A 714 1.97 22.82 -5.16
N LYS A 715 1.79 21.80 -6.01
CA LYS A 715 2.83 20.87 -6.45
C LYS A 715 2.93 20.95 -7.97
N LYS A 716 4.11 21.24 -8.47
CA LYS A 716 4.43 21.38 -9.90
C LYS A 716 5.53 20.39 -10.25
N THR A 717 5.27 19.50 -11.21
CA THR A 717 6.24 18.55 -11.72
C THR A 717 6.61 18.91 -13.16
N THR A 718 7.90 19.06 -13.41
CA THR A 718 8.49 19.38 -14.71
C THR A 718 9.49 18.30 -15.13
N ASP A 719 9.95 18.36 -16.38
CA ASP A 719 10.88 17.38 -16.93
C ASP A 719 10.32 15.95 -16.80
N LEU A 720 9.00 15.76 -17.08
CA LEU A 720 8.31 14.49 -16.90
C LEU A 720 8.97 13.37 -17.69
N LEU A 721 9.23 12.26 -17.02
CA LEU A 721 9.72 11.03 -17.64
C LEU A 721 8.58 10.36 -18.40
N ARG A 722 8.58 10.47 -19.71
CA ARG A 722 7.53 9.88 -20.57
C ARG A 722 8.10 9.17 -21.78
N LYS A 723 7.31 8.25 -22.32
CA LYS A 723 7.58 7.63 -23.62
C LYS A 723 7.04 8.53 -24.73
N GLN A 724 7.87 8.82 -25.68
CA GLN A 724 7.52 9.49 -26.92
C GLN A 724 7.45 8.47 -28.04
N TYR A 725 6.36 8.47 -28.82
CA TYR A 725 6.25 7.65 -30.02
C TYR A 725 7.15 8.18 -31.13
N LEU A 726 7.77 7.27 -31.84
CA LEU A 726 8.67 7.57 -32.93
C LEU A 726 8.07 7.12 -34.27
N PRO A 727 8.41 7.81 -35.38
CA PRO A 727 8.03 7.33 -36.72
C PRO A 727 8.62 5.92 -36.95
N PRO A 728 7.87 5.01 -37.60
CA PRO A 728 8.35 3.65 -37.93
C PRO A 728 9.66 3.60 -38.72
N SER A 729 9.96 4.68 -39.47
CA SER A 729 11.21 4.83 -40.21
C SER A 729 12.48 4.85 -39.31
N THR A 730 12.33 5.10 -38.01
CA THR A 730 13.47 5.04 -37.05
C THR A 730 13.83 3.62 -36.66
N GLY A 731 12.96 2.63 -36.89
CA GLY A 731 13.09 1.26 -36.42
C GLY A 731 12.74 1.07 -34.92
N PHE A 732 12.26 2.11 -34.23
CA PHE A 732 11.87 2.06 -32.83
C PHE A 732 10.44 2.58 -32.67
N ASP A 733 9.69 2.03 -31.73
CA ASP A 733 8.35 2.51 -31.41
C ASP A 733 8.38 3.74 -30.52
N THR A 734 9.26 3.73 -29.52
CA THR A 734 9.28 4.76 -28.48
C THR A 734 10.69 5.06 -28.00
N VAL A 735 10.85 6.28 -27.50
CA VAL A 735 12.03 6.72 -26.75
C VAL A 735 11.60 7.38 -25.44
N TRP A 736 12.38 7.22 -24.37
CA TRP A 736 12.16 7.94 -23.14
C TRP A 736 12.70 9.36 -23.25
N VAL A 737 11.92 10.34 -22.82
CA VAL A 737 12.30 11.77 -22.83
C VAL A 737 11.93 12.44 -21.51
N ASN A 738 12.60 13.56 -21.20
CA ASN A 738 12.23 14.47 -20.13
C ASN A 738 11.44 15.63 -20.74
N ASP A 739 10.11 15.56 -20.74
CA ASP A 739 9.27 16.59 -21.34
C ASP A 739 7.87 16.62 -20.74
N GLY A 740 7.29 17.82 -20.64
CA GLY A 740 5.97 18.03 -20.10
C GLY A 740 5.92 18.56 -18.67
N GLU A 741 4.73 18.97 -18.27
CA GLU A 741 4.45 19.57 -16.98
C GLU A 741 3.07 19.16 -16.46
N ILE A 742 3.00 18.77 -15.17
CA ILE A 742 1.77 18.53 -14.42
C ILE A 742 1.74 19.43 -13.19
N ARG A 743 0.54 19.90 -12.85
CA ARG A 743 0.32 20.67 -11.64
C ARG A 743 -0.84 20.09 -10.81
N ASN A 744 -0.59 19.92 -9.52
CA ASN A 744 -1.58 19.64 -8.50
C ASN A 744 -1.72 20.84 -7.58
N LYS A 745 -2.94 21.15 -7.15
CA LYS A 745 -3.22 22.10 -6.08
C LYS A 745 -4.36 21.57 -5.24
N GLY A 746 -4.28 21.77 -3.93
CA GLY A 746 -5.27 21.20 -3.06
C GLY A 746 -5.36 21.86 -1.70
N PHE A 747 -6.42 21.49 -1.02
CA PHE A 747 -6.73 21.91 0.33
C PHE A 747 -7.09 20.68 1.17
N GLU A 748 -6.52 20.60 2.36
CA GLU A 748 -6.71 19.50 3.30
C GLU A 748 -7.17 20.03 4.64
N VAL A 749 -8.13 19.34 5.25
CA VAL A 749 -8.66 19.64 6.58
C VAL A 749 -8.73 18.35 7.38
N ALA A 750 -8.22 18.39 8.61
CA ALA A 750 -8.45 17.35 9.60
C ALA A 750 -8.96 18.01 10.89
N VAL A 751 -10.09 17.53 11.39
CA VAL A 751 -10.71 18.02 12.62
C VAL A 751 -10.93 16.86 13.55
N THR A 752 -10.34 16.89 14.74
CA THR A 752 -10.55 15.88 15.78
C THR A 752 -11.16 16.56 17.00
N GLY A 753 -12.37 16.14 17.38
CA GLY A 753 -13.08 16.62 18.53
C GLY A 753 -13.26 15.56 19.60
N ARG A 754 -12.83 15.83 20.83
CA ARG A 754 -13.14 15.04 22.02
C ARG A 754 -14.42 15.59 22.65
N ILE A 755 -15.58 15.09 22.17
CA ILE A 755 -16.91 15.67 22.42
C ILE A 755 -17.36 15.37 23.86
N VAL A 756 -17.19 14.13 24.29
CA VAL A 756 -17.52 13.67 25.66
C VAL A 756 -16.27 13.02 26.24
N SER A 757 -15.89 13.42 27.44
CA SER A 757 -14.84 12.77 28.21
C SER A 757 -15.25 12.81 29.67
N THR A 758 -15.86 11.72 30.12
CA THR A 758 -16.31 11.53 31.50
C THR A 758 -15.67 10.25 32.03
N LYS A 759 -15.91 9.93 33.29
CA LYS A 759 -15.42 8.69 33.90
C LYS A 759 -15.90 7.43 33.17
N ASP A 760 -17.15 7.44 32.67
CA ASP A 760 -17.83 6.26 32.11
C ASP A 760 -17.96 6.34 30.57
N TRP A 761 -17.82 7.55 30.00
CA TRP A 761 -18.01 7.78 28.58
C TRP A 761 -16.86 8.59 27.99
N ASN A 762 -16.26 8.06 26.93
CA ASN A 762 -15.27 8.79 26.12
C ASN A 762 -15.72 8.73 24.65
N PHE A 763 -16.12 9.88 24.10
CA PHE A 763 -16.55 9.97 22.70
C PHE A 763 -15.71 11.01 21.98
N SER A 764 -15.00 10.58 20.96
CA SER A 764 -14.25 11.44 20.06
C SER A 764 -14.68 11.18 18.61
N ALA A 765 -14.66 12.24 17.80
CA ALA A 765 -14.96 12.17 16.38
C ALA A 765 -13.85 12.87 15.60
N THR A 766 -13.42 12.22 14.50
CA THR A 766 -12.46 12.79 13.55
C THR A 766 -13.11 12.90 12.20
N GLY A 767 -13.08 14.10 11.61
CA GLY A 767 -13.49 14.37 10.24
C GLY A 767 -12.28 14.78 9.41
N ILE A 768 -12.14 14.19 8.22
CA ILE A 768 -11.12 14.59 7.26
C ILE A 768 -11.76 14.98 5.93
N PHE A 769 -11.20 16.01 5.31
CA PHE A 769 -11.60 16.44 3.98
C PHE A 769 -10.36 16.77 3.17
N SER A 770 -10.35 16.34 1.90
CA SER A 770 -9.25 16.61 0.98
C SER A 770 -9.79 16.90 -0.41
N LEU A 771 -9.32 17.98 -1.00
CA LEU A 771 -9.61 18.36 -2.37
C LEU A 771 -8.29 18.49 -3.11
N ASN A 772 -8.11 17.71 -4.17
CA ASN A 772 -6.98 17.83 -5.09
C ASN A 772 -7.48 18.11 -6.51
N ARG A 773 -6.91 19.11 -7.18
CA ARG A 773 -7.14 19.40 -8.59
C ARG A 773 -5.85 19.19 -9.35
N ASN A 774 -5.83 18.15 -10.17
CA ASN A 774 -4.74 17.82 -11.08
C ASN A 774 -4.98 18.47 -12.44
N LYS A 775 -3.92 18.95 -13.08
CA LYS A 775 -3.98 19.54 -14.41
C LYS A 775 -2.70 19.25 -15.19
N VAL A 776 -2.84 18.75 -16.41
CA VAL A 776 -1.79 18.71 -17.40
C VAL A 776 -1.56 20.11 -17.92
N VAL A 777 -0.35 20.63 -17.80
CA VAL A 777 0.02 21.99 -18.25
C VAL A 777 0.71 21.94 -19.59
N SER A 778 1.56 20.93 -19.81
CA SER A 778 2.27 20.69 -21.08
C SER A 778 2.47 19.19 -21.28
N ILE A 779 2.37 18.74 -22.51
CA ILE A 779 2.69 17.38 -22.95
C ILE A 779 3.89 17.35 -23.91
N GLY A 780 4.70 18.41 -23.89
CA GLY A 780 5.82 18.61 -24.79
C GLY A 780 5.45 19.41 -26.05
N THR A 781 6.40 19.54 -26.98
CA THR A 781 6.15 20.22 -28.25
C THR A 781 5.24 19.34 -29.14
N ALA A 782 4.26 19.94 -29.81
CA ALA A 782 3.30 19.22 -30.66
C ALA A 782 3.97 18.37 -31.76
N GLU A 783 5.09 18.80 -32.28
CA GLU A 783 5.87 18.08 -33.30
C GLU A 783 6.49 16.78 -32.77
N ASN A 784 6.79 16.70 -31.46
CA ASN A 784 7.50 15.59 -30.86
C ASN A 784 6.63 14.73 -29.94
N SER A 785 5.38 15.14 -29.68
CA SER A 785 4.56 14.49 -28.65
C SER A 785 3.69 13.33 -29.17
N GLY A 786 3.52 13.18 -30.47
CA GLY A 786 2.46 12.34 -31.04
C GLY A 786 1.06 12.87 -30.68
N ALA A 787 0.96 14.14 -30.30
CA ALA A 787 -0.28 14.75 -29.87
C ALA A 787 -1.15 15.16 -31.07
N THR A 788 -2.44 15.01 -30.91
CA THR A 788 -3.48 15.49 -31.81
C THR A 788 -4.08 16.77 -31.28
N VAL A 789 -4.45 17.69 -32.16
CA VAL A 789 -5.20 18.90 -31.79
C VAL A 789 -6.63 18.70 -32.32
N ASP A 790 -7.62 18.77 -31.43
CA ASP A 790 -9.02 18.66 -31.80
C ASP A 790 -9.57 19.95 -32.43
N ALA A 791 -10.83 19.91 -32.87
CA ALA A 791 -11.54 21.04 -33.47
C ALA A 791 -11.68 22.25 -32.50
N ASN A 792 -11.56 22.04 -31.18
CA ASN A 792 -11.61 23.08 -30.16
C ASN A 792 -10.22 23.61 -29.79
N GLY A 793 -9.16 23.15 -30.47
CA GLY A 793 -7.78 23.54 -30.21
C GLY A 793 -7.18 22.84 -28.97
N ILE A 794 -7.80 21.78 -28.45
CA ILE A 794 -7.27 21.02 -27.31
C ILE A 794 -6.21 20.04 -27.83
N CYS A 795 -5.00 20.19 -27.30
CA CYS A 795 -3.90 19.27 -27.60
C CYS A 795 -3.94 18.07 -26.65
N TYR A 796 -4.06 16.85 -27.21
CA TYR A 796 -4.15 15.61 -26.45
C TYR A 796 -3.32 14.48 -27.08
N THR A 797 -2.98 13.49 -26.29
CA THR A 797 -2.33 12.25 -26.74
C THR A 797 -2.94 11.07 -26.00
N GLN A 798 -2.82 9.87 -26.54
CA GLN A 798 -3.22 8.66 -25.87
C GLN A 798 -2.47 8.52 -24.52
N TYR A 799 -3.19 8.10 -23.49
CA TYR A 799 -2.64 7.81 -22.16
C TYR A 799 -2.93 6.36 -21.80
N GLY A 800 -1.97 5.46 -22.05
CA GLY A 800 -2.08 4.06 -21.67
C GLY A 800 -3.41 3.42 -22.06
N GLY A 801 -3.69 2.25 -21.52
CA GLY A 801 -5.01 1.68 -21.54
C GLY A 801 -5.42 1.01 -22.82
N SER A 802 -6.59 0.40 -22.75
CA SER A 802 -7.21 -0.35 -23.83
C SER A 802 -7.79 0.58 -24.88
N VAL A 803 -7.59 0.22 -26.13
CA VAL A 803 -8.36 0.74 -27.24
C VAL A 803 -9.63 -0.12 -27.34
N TYR A 804 -10.78 0.52 -27.37
CA TYR A 804 -12.04 -0.15 -27.61
C TYR A 804 -12.56 0.31 -28.97
N ASN A 805 -12.72 -0.60 -29.93
CA ASN A 805 -13.12 -0.30 -31.31
C ASN A 805 -12.29 0.87 -31.91
N ASP A 806 -10.97 0.79 -31.81
CA ASP A 806 -10.00 1.79 -32.31
C ASP A 806 -10.11 3.19 -31.66
N ALA A 807 -10.92 3.37 -30.61
CA ALA A 807 -11.01 4.61 -29.85
C ALA A 807 -10.23 4.52 -28.53
N PHE A 808 -9.54 5.59 -28.19
CA PHE A 808 -8.87 5.69 -26.88
C PHE A 808 -9.93 5.84 -25.79
N LEU A 809 -9.81 5.07 -24.71
CA LEU A 809 -10.68 5.24 -23.54
C LEU A 809 -10.21 6.38 -22.63
N ASN A 810 -8.92 6.67 -22.65
CA ASN A 810 -8.30 7.69 -21.83
C ASN A 810 -7.29 8.52 -22.61
N VAL A 811 -7.24 9.80 -22.30
CA VAL A 811 -6.31 10.75 -22.92
C VAL A 811 -5.56 11.58 -21.89
N LEU A 812 -4.40 12.05 -22.31
CA LEU A 812 -3.62 13.08 -21.67
C LEU A 812 -3.85 14.37 -22.45
N ALA A 813 -4.67 15.28 -21.93
CA ALA A 813 -5.07 16.50 -22.62
C ALA A 813 -4.63 17.75 -21.83
N ILE A 814 -4.08 18.75 -22.52
CA ILE A 814 -3.67 20.01 -21.91
C ILE A 814 -4.91 20.72 -21.33
N GLY A 815 -4.81 21.12 -20.06
CA GLY A 815 -5.90 21.79 -19.37
C GLY A 815 -6.76 20.85 -18.52
N TYR A 816 -6.70 19.56 -18.73
CA TYR A 816 -7.50 18.52 -18.08
C TYR A 816 -6.67 17.70 -17.07
N PRO A 817 -7.32 16.93 -16.19
CA PRO A 817 -6.63 15.98 -15.32
C PRO A 817 -5.88 14.90 -16.11
N VAL A 818 -4.81 14.35 -15.53
CA VAL A 818 -4.16 13.16 -16.06
C VAL A 818 -5.16 12.00 -16.11
N ASN A 819 -5.15 11.22 -17.19
CA ASN A 819 -6.03 10.07 -17.37
C ASN A 819 -7.52 10.46 -17.48
N SER A 820 -7.82 11.54 -18.18
CA SER A 820 -9.20 11.93 -18.46
C SER A 820 -9.89 10.91 -19.38
N PHE A 821 -11.13 10.58 -19.09
CA PHE A 821 -11.94 9.75 -19.95
C PHE A 821 -12.17 10.47 -21.29
N TYR A 822 -12.12 9.68 -22.36
CA TYR A 822 -12.35 10.14 -23.72
C TYR A 822 -13.34 9.18 -24.39
N GLY A 823 -14.32 9.72 -25.13
CA GLY A 823 -15.29 8.91 -25.81
C GLY A 823 -16.41 9.73 -26.40
N TYR A 824 -17.29 9.04 -27.06
CA TYR A 824 -18.50 9.64 -27.63
C TYR A 824 -19.59 9.78 -26.56
N MET A 825 -20.31 10.91 -26.57
CA MET A 825 -21.55 10.98 -25.81
C MET A 825 -22.70 10.36 -26.61
N VAL A 826 -23.49 9.56 -25.90
CA VAL A 826 -24.71 8.97 -26.48
C VAL A 826 -25.86 9.98 -26.37
N ASN A 827 -26.44 10.38 -27.47
CA ASN A 827 -27.62 11.26 -27.55
C ASN A 827 -28.90 10.47 -27.84
N GLY A 828 -29.03 9.27 -27.27
CA GLY A 828 -30.16 8.40 -27.44
C GLY A 828 -29.94 7.26 -28.45
N ILE A 829 -31.03 6.66 -28.87
CA ILE A 829 -31.02 5.54 -29.81
C ILE A 829 -31.59 6.04 -31.16
N ILE A 830 -30.96 5.64 -32.22
CA ILE A 830 -31.42 5.94 -33.60
C ILE A 830 -32.77 5.29 -33.79
N GLN A 831 -33.81 6.10 -34.05
CA GLN A 831 -35.18 5.61 -34.26
C GLN A 831 -35.49 5.35 -35.74
N THR A 832 -34.81 6.07 -36.61
CA THR A 832 -34.99 5.96 -38.08
C THR A 832 -33.64 5.83 -38.75
N PRO A 833 -33.52 5.06 -39.86
CA PRO A 833 -32.25 4.94 -40.55
C PRO A 833 -31.63 6.30 -40.89
N GLN A 834 -30.35 6.44 -40.65
CA GLN A 834 -29.57 7.62 -41.06
C GLN A 834 -28.77 7.24 -42.31
N GLY A 835 -28.90 8.02 -43.37
CA GLY A 835 -28.26 7.70 -44.63
C GLY A 835 -28.89 6.46 -45.30
N ASP A 836 -28.09 5.59 -45.87
CA ASP A 836 -28.53 4.32 -46.48
C ASP A 836 -28.69 3.17 -45.47
N GLY A 837 -28.34 3.41 -44.17
CA GLY A 837 -28.41 2.39 -43.13
C GLY A 837 -27.39 1.26 -43.26
N SER A 838 -26.44 1.37 -44.18
CA SER A 838 -25.44 0.32 -44.45
C SER A 838 -24.25 0.36 -43.53
N SER A 839 -23.92 1.53 -42.98
CA SER A 839 -22.78 1.74 -42.08
C SER A 839 -23.13 1.49 -40.61
N PRO A 840 -22.22 1.01 -39.79
CA PRO A 840 -22.39 1.00 -38.32
C PRO A 840 -22.76 2.38 -37.78
N ASN A 841 -23.57 2.43 -36.72
CA ASN A 841 -24.09 3.65 -36.09
C ASN A 841 -25.06 4.49 -37.00
N THR A 842 -25.74 3.86 -37.93
CA THR A 842 -26.74 4.51 -38.78
C THR A 842 -28.07 3.78 -38.78
N ARG A 843 -28.20 2.64 -38.15
CA ARG A 843 -29.40 1.77 -38.12
C ARG A 843 -30.30 2.07 -36.94
N PRO A 844 -31.61 1.87 -37.06
CA PRO A 844 -32.53 1.91 -35.93
C PRO A 844 -32.09 0.90 -34.85
N GLY A 845 -32.16 1.32 -33.60
CA GLY A 845 -31.71 0.52 -32.44
C GLY A 845 -30.25 0.69 -32.07
N GLU A 846 -29.43 1.27 -32.92
CA GLU A 846 -28.04 1.60 -32.60
C GLU A 846 -27.93 2.92 -31.80
N LEU A 847 -26.83 3.08 -31.09
CA LEU A 847 -26.59 4.29 -30.32
C LEU A 847 -26.26 5.48 -31.23
N ASN A 848 -26.94 6.61 -30.99
CA ASN A 848 -26.63 7.87 -31.65
C ASN A 848 -25.52 8.58 -30.88
N TYR A 849 -24.34 8.66 -31.45
CA TYR A 849 -23.17 9.26 -30.83
C TYR A 849 -23.01 10.73 -31.24
N VAL A 850 -22.68 11.55 -30.24
CA VAL A 850 -22.24 12.93 -30.46
C VAL A 850 -20.79 13.05 -30.02
N CYS A 851 -19.91 13.47 -30.90
CA CYS A 851 -18.54 13.81 -30.57
C CYS A 851 -18.54 15.18 -29.88
N LEU A 852 -18.12 15.23 -28.63
CA LEU A 852 -18.05 16.46 -27.80
C LEU A 852 -16.63 16.98 -27.62
N LEU A 853 -15.69 16.58 -28.45
CA LEU A 853 -14.36 17.18 -28.42
C LEU A 853 -14.14 18.07 -29.61
#